data_094dc7250f6f785fb93c9b10b911d2ef
#
_entry.id   094dc7250f6f785fb93c9b10b911d2ef
#
_cell.length_a   1.000
_cell.length_b   1.000
_cell.length_c   1.000
_cell.angle_alpha   90.00
_cell.angle_beta   90.00
_cell.angle_gamma   90.00
#
_symmetry.space_group_name_H-M   'P 1'
#
loop_
_entity.id
_entity.type
_entity.pdbx_description
1 polymer ?
#
loop_
_entity_poly.entity_id
_entity_poly.type
_entity_poly.pdbx_seq_one_letter_code
_entity_poly.pdbx_strand_id
1 'polypeptide(L)'
;MRRFFFFIAAMLLTMSLSAATYYASPDGNGDGSFNKPASFANGLKKLKNPGDTLYLFSGQYDLGNTSVQNLNGTAEKRIVIAGYEGISRGGTYAAVLDFRSTPYGTRGLQVKSTTSYLHIKNLTLRYSGKNNLHNEGSYNLFENLDIYGSADTGCQMKNGGNNIIMNVDSHDNFDYETMSGSAANFGGNADGFADKQFTGAGNHYIGCRAWNNSDDGWDFFQRVSTSNSIIEHCVCYQNGAPYYDMSHNPRALGVDKSWFDSKVGTQVVDRYGNTVTITLEKYPCQGNGNGFKMGGGYTDHKLLIHHCLAVGNYARGFDQNNNGGTMWLYNNTSYANNTNYGFTTAYGTNTIQNCLSYKTKNNDSYKSQNVVTIDHNSWNGFTVKDADFISLDTTQILAPRNGNSELNEGDCLHLADGSPLIDAGIDVNLGYNGDAPDIGCYEAPGEHHYPDPGDTIPAVQPEGTHAVAFVTLIGAAEDKPLLKHLRTNDQLWVVETDATDATVDYSSYEVLVLGSKPNSGAAGFAALKGYNKPMVVLKPFLFKNTAWNWGTAANTADLSVTVTAPEHPLFQGLTMTNNELTLFSKVNTNAVTAMSEWTNTTGFDVLGTPVSQPTYTAIADFPAGTNCNGTVLTQSLVLIGVSEYSTAHLTQEGKQLIENAVLYLLGIEKPTGIDEVVNSRSANRKFLRNGRLYIETDGAVYDATGRRQ
;
A
#
# COMPACT_ATOMS: atom_id res chain seq x y z
N MET A 1 -54.05 -29.39 -34.83
CA MET A 1 -53.84 -28.30 -33.88
C MET A 1 -52.34 -28.17 -33.58
N ARG A 2 -51.68 -27.25 -34.27
CA ARG A 2 -50.25 -26.95 -34.05
C ARG A 2 -50.16 -25.80 -33.04
N ARG A 3 -49.51 -26.01 -31.90
CA ARG A 3 -49.21 -24.94 -30.93
C ARG A 3 -47.87 -24.32 -31.31
N PHE A 4 -47.90 -23.04 -31.66
CA PHE A 4 -46.74 -22.17 -31.78
C PHE A 4 -46.28 -21.74 -30.41
N PHE A 5 -45.04 -22.07 -29.99
CA PHE A 5 -44.38 -21.47 -28.87
C PHE A 5 -43.61 -20.25 -29.35
N PHE A 6 -44.00 -19.08 -28.89
CA PHE A 6 -43.23 -17.86 -29.02
C PHE A 6 -42.15 -17.84 -27.92
N PHE A 7 -40.90 -17.95 -28.31
CA PHE A 7 -39.75 -17.60 -27.45
C PHE A 7 -39.58 -16.09 -27.53
N ILE A 8 -39.89 -15.37 -26.46
CA ILE A 8 -39.48 -13.97 -26.26
C ILE A 8 -38.05 -14.03 -25.69
N ALA A 9 -37.04 -13.79 -26.49
CA ALA A 9 -35.69 -13.52 -26.05
C ALA A 9 -35.71 -12.09 -25.45
N ALA A 10 -35.65 -12.00 -24.13
CA ALA A 10 -35.36 -10.74 -23.44
C ALA A 10 -33.90 -10.39 -23.68
N MET A 11 -33.65 -9.51 -24.67
CA MET A 11 -32.36 -8.86 -24.83
C MET A 11 -32.18 -7.92 -23.63
N LEU A 12 -31.43 -8.33 -22.62
CA LEU A 12 -30.87 -7.44 -21.61
C LEU A 12 -29.86 -6.55 -22.36
N LEU A 13 -30.28 -5.35 -22.77
CA LEU A 13 -29.37 -4.29 -23.10
C LEU A 13 -28.68 -3.89 -21.78
N THR A 14 -27.48 -4.37 -21.56
CA THR A 14 -26.56 -3.74 -20.62
C THR A 14 -26.22 -2.37 -21.20
N MET A 15 -26.98 -1.34 -20.84
CA MET A 15 -26.52 0.03 -21.03
C MET A 15 -25.26 0.16 -20.20
N SER A 16 -24.08 0.13 -20.84
CA SER A 16 -22.87 0.61 -20.21
C SER A 16 -23.11 2.08 -19.92
N LEU A 17 -23.40 2.40 -18.65
CA LEU A 17 -23.51 3.77 -18.19
C LEU A 17 -22.13 4.40 -18.41
N SER A 18 -22.04 5.32 -19.37
CA SER A 18 -20.82 6.09 -19.64
C SER A 18 -20.54 6.97 -18.43
N ALA A 19 -19.29 7.01 -18.00
CA ALA A 19 -18.83 7.95 -16.99
C ALA A 19 -19.16 9.40 -17.39
N ALA A 20 -19.64 10.19 -16.45
CA ALA A 20 -20.03 11.58 -16.66
C ALA A 20 -19.10 12.56 -15.94
N THR A 21 -18.88 13.72 -16.54
CA THR A 21 -18.09 14.80 -15.93
C THR A 21 -19.02 15.94 -15.55
N TYR A 22 -18.87 16.40 -14.31
CA TYR A 22 -19.60 17.51 -13.72
C TYR A 22 -18.66 18.57 -13.21
N TYR A 23 -19.15 19.79 -13.06
CA TYR A 23 -18.41 20.93 -12.57
C TYR A 23 -19.14 21.65 -11.44
N ALA A 24 -18.39 22.12 -10.46
CA ALA A 24 -18.89 22.95 -9.37
C ALA A 24 -18.06 24.23 -9.26
N SER A 25 -18.68 25.29 -8.75
CA SER A 25 -18.02 26.55 -8.37
C SER A 25 -18.50 27.02 -7.01
N PRO A 26 -17.78 27.92 -6.31
CA PRO A 26 -18.19 28.43 -5.00
C PRO A 26 -19.64 28.94 -4.99
N ASP A 27 -20.02 29.74 -5.98
CA ASP A 27 -21.37 30.32 -6.12
C ASP A 27 -22.26 29.55 -7.12
N GLY A 28 -21.87 28.28 -7.42
CA GLY A 28 -22.54 27.47 -8.43
C GLY A 28 -24.00 27.13 -8.05
N ASN A 29 -24.92 27.37 -8.99
CA ASN A 29 -26.34 27.05 -8.86
C ASN A 29 -26.91 26.38 -10.11
N GLY A 30 -26.05 26.01 -11.06
CA GLY A 30 -26.42 25.45 -12.35
C GLY A 30 -26.62 23.92 -12.35
N ASP A 31 -26.68 23.39 -13.55
CA ASP A 31 -26.92 21.97 -13.81
C ASP A 31 -25.68 21.08 -13.70
N GLY A 32 -24.51 21.65 -13.40
CA GLY A 32 -23.22 20.95 -13.29
C GLY A 32 -22.49 20.78 -14.62
N SER A 33 -22.96 21.37 -15.71
CA SER A 33 -22.17 21.48 -16.95
C SER A 33 -21.03 22.51 -16.79
N PHE A 34 -20.05 22.51 -17.67
CA PHE A 34 -18.92 23.41 -17.62
C PHE A 34 -19.33 24.89 -17.55
N ASN A 35 -20.30 25.30 -18.38
CA ASN A 35 -20.78 26.67 -18.46
C ASN A 35 -21.85 27.02 -17.40
N LYS A 36 -22.37 26.03 -16.66
CA LYS A 36 -23.37 26.18 -15.61
C LYS A 36 -23.03 25.30 -14.42
N PRO A 37 -21.92 25.59 -13.71
CA PRO A 37 -21.45 24.77 -12.60
C PRO A 37 -22.48 24.71 -11.48
N ALA A 38 -22.57 23.56 -10.82
CA ALA A 38 -23.40 23.34 -9.65
C ALA A 38 -22.74 23.88 -8.37
N SER A 39 -23.46 23.95 -7.27
CA SER A 39 -22.82 23.99 -5.95
C SER A 39 -22.12 22.66 -5.66
N PHE A 40 -21.12 22.65 -4.76
CA PHE A 40 -20.43 21.42 -4.38
C PHE A 40 -21.39 20.32 -3.93
N ALA A 41 -22.34 20.65 -3.04
CA ALA A 41 -23.34 19.68 -2.55
C ALA A 41 -24.24 19.11 -3.66
N ASN A 42 -24.61 19.92 -4.66
CA ASN A 42 -25.41 19.45 -5.79
C ASN A 42 -24.55 18.67 -6.80
N GLY A 43 -23.27 19.01 -6.97
CA GLY A 43 -22.31 18.26 -7.75
C GLY A 43 -22.11 16.85 -7.19
N LEU A 44 -21.89 16.71 -5.88
CA LEU A 44 -21.78 15.40 -5.22
C LEU A 44 -22.99 14.48 -5.48
N LYS A 45 -24.21 15.03 -5.48
CA LYS A 45 -25.43 14.25 -5.75
C LYS A 45 -25.51 13.70 -7.17
N LYS A 46 -24.72 14.25 -8.10
CA LYS A 46 -24.70 13.81 -9.50
C LYS A 46 -23.82 12.60 -9.74
N LEU A 47 -22.82 12.37 -8.89
CA LEU A 47 -21.94 11.21 -8.97
C LEU A 47 -22.74 9.95 -8.62
N LYS A 48 -22.81 9.00 -9.56
CA LYS A 48 -23.62 7.78 -9.44
C LYS A 48 -22.88 6.53 -9.92
N ASN A 49 -22.03 6.68 -10.93
CA ASN A 49 -21.46 5.56 -11.66
C ASN A 49 -19.95 5.52 -11.51
N PRO A 50 -19.32 4.35 -11.56
CA PRO A 50 -17.87 4.25 -11.66
C PRO A 50 -17.32 5.09 -12.82
N GLY A 51 -16.31 5.90 -12.53
CA GLY A 51 -15.68 6.84 -13.46
C GLY A 51 -16.30 8.23 -13.50
N ASP A 52 -17.45 8.47 -12.85
CA ASP A 52 -17.99 9.84 -12.75
C ASP A 52 -16.98 10.78 -12.09
N THR A 53 -16.88 11.99 -12.63
CA THR A 53 -15.93 13.00 -12.15
C THR A 53 -16.66 14.30 -11.81
N LEU A 54 -16.32 14.88 -10.65
CA LEU A 54 -16.70 16.23 -10.25
C LEU A 54 -15.46 17.11 -10.17
N TYR A 55 -15.32 18.06 -11.07
CA TYR A 55 -14.31 19.11 -10.99
C TYR A 55 -14.80 20.33 -10.22
N LEU A 56 -13.95 20.85 -9.36
CA LEU A 56 -14.17 22.07 -8.59
C LEU A 56 -13.32 23.18 -9.21
N PHE A 57 -13.96 24.24 -9.68
CA PHE A 57 -13.25 25.44 -10.13
C PHE A 57 -12.57 26.14 -8.96
N SER A 58 -11.55 26.97 -9.26
CA SER A 58 -10.83 27.78 -8.27
C SER A 58 -11.77 28.61 -7.41
N GLY A 59 -11.40 28.76 -6.15
CA GLY A 59 -12.09 29.61 -5.18
C GLY A 59 -12.37 28.89 -3.87
N GLN A 60 -12.94 29.64 -2.93
CA GLN A 60 -13.27 29.14 -1.61
C GLN A 60 -14.72 28.67 -1.57
N TYR A 61 -14.90 27.43 -1.19
CA TYR A 61 -16.18 26.80 -0.89
C TYR A 61 -16.42 26.86 0.62
N ASP A 62 -17.28 27.74 1.08
CA ASP A 62 -17.65 27.83 2.49
C ASP A 62 -18.62 26.70 2.84
N LEU A 63 -18.11 25.71 3.56
CA LEU A 63 -18.80 24.44 3.81
C LEU A 63 -19.03 24.24 5.31
N GLY A 64 -20.16 23.60 5.62
CA GLY A 64 -20.37 22.95 6.89
C GLY A 64 -19.87 21.50 6.86
N ASN A 65 -20.29 20.69 7.84
CA ASN A 65 -20.06 19.25 7.83
C ASN A 65 -20.56 18.63 6.53
N THR A 66 -19.70 18.03 5.78
CA THR A 66 -20.00 17.48 4.45
C THR A 66 -19.72 15.98 4.42
N SER A 67 -20.75 15.19 4.08
CA SER A 67 -20.61 13.74 3.95
C SER A 67 -20.58 13.30 2.49
N VAL A 68 -19.59 12.48 2.17
CA VAL A 68 -19.45 11.72 0.93
C VAL A 68 -19.82 10.27 1.25
N GLN A 69 -20.90 9.77 0.66
CA GLN A 69 -21.44 8.45 0.98
C GLN A 69 -22.07 7.78 -0.23
N ASN A 70 -22.07 6.45 -0.24
CA ASN A 70 -22.65 5.62 -1.31
C ASN A 70 -22.07 5.92 -2.69
N LEU A 71 -20.79 6.33 -2.75
CA LEU A 71 -20.03 6.50 -3.98
C LEU A 71 -19.09 5.30 -4.11
N ASN A 72 -19.41 4.41 -5.04
CA ASN A 72 -18.65 3.18 -5.24
C ASN A 72 -18.15 3.13 -6.69
N GLY A 73 -16.84 3.41 -6.84
CA GLY A 73 -16.11 3.18 -8.07
C GLY A 73 -15.71 1.72 -8.23
N THR A 74 -14.76 1.48 -9.11
CA THR A 74 -14.01 0.22 -9.21
C THR A 74 -12.50 0.53 -9.21
N ALA A 75 -11.66 -0.49 -9.14
CA ALA A 75 -10.20 -0.29 -9.22
C ALA A 75 -9.82 0.45 -10.52
N GLU A 76 -10.44 0.09 -11.64
CA GLU A 76 -10.18 0.65 -12.97
C GLU A 76 -10.93 1.98 -13.23
N LYS A 77 -12.06 2.21 -12.52
CA LYS A 77 -12.94 3.38 -12.73
C LYS A 77 -13.33 4.00 -11.41
N ARG A 78 -12.39 4.70 -10.78
CA ARG A 78 -12.67 5.45 -9.55
C ARG A 78 -13.67 6.57 -9.82
N ILE A 79 -14.50 6.88 -8.83
CA ILE A 79 -15.26 8.13 -8.83
C ILE A 79 -14.31 9.25 -8.38
N VAL A 80 -14.27 10.36 -9.11
CA VAL A 80 -13.26 11.41 -8.90
C VAL A 80 -13.90 12.70 -8.39
N ILE A 81 -13.28 13.31 -7.36
CA ILE A 81 -13.55 14.67 -6.91
C ILE A 81 -12.22 15.43 -6.96
N ALA A 82 -12.10 16.41 -7.82
CA ALA A 82 -10.81 17.06 -8.09
C ALA A 82 -10.91 18.58 -8.26
N GLY A 83 -9.87 19.29 -7.81
CA GLY A 83 -9.65 20.67 -8.23
C GLY A 83 -9.36 20.71 -9.75
N TYR A 84 -9.97 21.64 -10.46
CA TYR A 84 -9.86 21.74 -11.91
C TYR A 84 -8.51 22.34 -12.36
N GLU A 85 -8.07 23.40 -11.69
CA GLU A 85 -6.85 24.15 -12.07
C GLU A 85 -5.56 23.61 -11.44
N GLY A 86 -5.62 22.58 -10.62
CA GLY A 86 -4.43 22.02 -9.98
C GLY A 86 -3.81 22.93 -8.91
N ILE A 87 -2.46 22.97 -8.83
CA ILE A 87 -1.71 23.69 -7.80
C ILE A 87 -1.66 25.21 -8.13
N SER A 88 -1.98 26.07 -7.16
CA SER A 88 -1.75 27.50 -7.28
C SER A 88 -0.25 27.85 -7.10
N ARG A 89 0.15 29.02 -7.62
CA ARG A 89 1.47 29.58 -7.33
C ARG A 89 1.61 29.84 -5.83
N GLY A 90 2.45 29.11 -5.16
CA GLY A 90 2.67 29.20 -3.70
C GLY A 90 2.40 27.92 -2.93
N GLY A 91 2.04 26.80 -3.61
CA GLY A 91 1.95 25.46 -3.00
C GLY A 91 0.57 25.07 -2.49
N THR A 92 -0.42 25.95 -2.47
CA THR A 92 -1.82 25.60 -2.14
C THR A 92 -2.62 25.32 -3.40
N TYR A 93 -3.59 24.43 -3.32
CA TYR A 93 -4.48 24.14 -4.43
C TYR A 93 -5.55 25.20 -4.57
N ALA A 94 -5.90 25.54 -5.81
CA ALA A 94 -6.77 26.66 -6.14
C ALA A 94 -8.23 26.48 -5.68
N ALA A 95 -8.71 25.24 -5.60
CA ALA A 95 -10.03 24.91 -5.06
C ALA A 95 -9.91 24.62 -3.56
N VAL A 96 -10.55 25.42 -2.72
CA VAL A 96 -10.41 25.41 -1.25
C VAL A 96 -11.73 25.05 -0.60
N LEU A 97 -11.77 23.92 0.10
CA LEU A 97 -12.89 23.51 0.97
C LEU A 97 -12.64 24.09 2.37
N ASP A 98 -13.37 25.12 2.73
CA ASP A 98 -13.21 25.87 3.98
C ASP A 98 -14.34 25.53 4.96
N PHE A 99 -13.98 24.97 6.11
CA PHE A 99 -14.92 24.50 7.13
C PHE A 99 -14.92 25.38 8.39
N ARG A 100 -14.39 26.61 8.31
CA ARG A 100 -14.24 27.51 9.49
C ARG A 100 -15.54 27.82 10.23
N SER A 101 -16.71 27.68 9.57
CA SER A 101 -18.00 27.87 10.18
C SER A 101 -18.50 26.69 11.02
N THR A 102 -17.82 25.52 10.95
CA THR A 102 -18.24 24.36 11.74
C THR A 102 -17.93 24.58 13.23
N PRO A 103 -18.85 24.25 14.15
CA PRO A 103 -18.56 24.29 15.58
C PRO A 103 -17.40 23.35 15.96
N TYR A 104 -16.71 23.66 17.08
CA TYR A 104 -15.74 22.75 17.65
C TYR A 104 -16.32 21.34 17.81
N GLY A 105 -15.51 20.30 17.62
CA GLY A 105 -15.94 18.89 17.61
C GLY A 105 -16.64 18.43 16.32
N THR A 106 -16.88 19.32 15.35
CA THR A 106 -17.55 18.99 14.09
C THR A 106 -16.54 18.82 12.94
N ARG A 107 -16.59 17.68 12.25
CA ARG A 107 -15.73 17.34 11.13
C ARG A 107 -16.05 18.16 9.88
N GLY A 108 -15.05 18.35 9.02
CA GLY A 108 -15.20 18.92 7.69
C GLY A 108 -15.75 17.90 6.68
N LEU A 109 -14.87 17.36 5.84
CA LEU A 109 -15.21 16.33 4.84
C LEU A 109 -15.16 14.94 5.45
N GLN A 110 -16.28 14.21 5.40
CA GLN A 110 -16.38 12.86 5.89
C GLN A 110 -16.67 11.88 4.76
N VAL A 111 -15.75 10.98 4.48
CA VAL A 111 -15.97 9.84 3.57
C VAL A 111 -16.49 8.67 4.40
N LYS A 112 -17.73 8.26 4.15
CA LYS A 112 -18.42 7.24 4.95
C LYS A 112 -18.03 5.82 4.52
N SER A 113 -18.19 4.86 5.43
CA SER A 113 -17.90 3.43 5.21
C SER A 113 -18.63 2.79 4.03
N THR A 114 -19.66 3.42 3.52
CA THR A 114 -20.40 3.00 2.32
C THR A 114 -19.78 3.49 1.00
N THR A 115 -18.55 4.06 1.06
CA THR A 115 -17.83 4.63 -0.09
C THR A 115 -16.54 3.88 -0.32
N SER A 116 -16.31 3.48 -1.57
CA SER A 116 -15.08 2.78 -1.99
C SER A 116 -14.62 3.22 -3.38
N TYR A 117 -13.31 3.05 -3.65
CA TYR A 117 -12.71 3.42 -4.93
C TYR A 117 -13.03 4.87 -5.34
N LEU A 118 -13.05 5.75 -4.34
CA LEU A 118 -13.12 7.20 -4.54
C LEU A 118 -11.70 7.74 -4.74
N HIS A 119 -11.56 8.79 -5.55
CA HIS A 119 -10.32 9.53 -5.73
C HIS A 119 -10.58 11.02 -5.45
N ILE A 120 -10.01 11.55 -4.37
CA ILE A 120 -10.06 12.97 -4.04
C ILE A 120 -8.68 13.58 -4.28
N LYS A 121 -8.60 14.64 -5.10
CA LYS A 121 -7.30 15.22 -5.45
C LYS A 121 -7.31 16.72 -5.76
N ASN A 122 -6.11 17.30 -5.65
CA ASN A 122 -5.82 18.71 -6.00
C ASN A 122 -6.71 19.71 -5.26
N LEU A 123 -6.86 19.53 -3.94
CA LEU A 123 -7.73 20.36 -3.10
C LEU A 123 -7.01 20.83 -1.84
N THR A 124 -7.35 22.01 -1.38
CA THR A 124 -7.07 22.48 -0.01
C THR A 124 -8.28 22.23 0.88
N LEU A 125 -8.08 21.63 2.06
CA LEU A 125 -9.11 21.41 3.10
C LEU A 125 -8.65 22.09 4.39
N ARG A 126 -9.46 23.00 4.97
CA ARG A 126 -9.00 23.76 6.12
C ARG A 126 -10.05 24.14 7.15
N TYR A 127 -9.57 24.38 8.38
CA TYR A 127 -10.27 25.05 9.48
C TYR A 127 -11.54 24.36 9.97
N SER A 128 -11.64 23.05 9.94
CA SER A 128 -12.79 22.38 10.56
C SER A 128 -12.72 22.38 12.09
N GLY A 129 -13.87 22.24 12.72
CA GLY A 129 -13.97 22.14 14.18
C GLY A 129 -13.49 20.79 14.74
N LYS A 130 -13.11 19.85 13.88
CA LYS A 130 -12.51 18.56 14.21
C LYS A 130 -11.54 18.15 13.09
N ASN A 131 -11.73 17.00 12.43
CA ASN A 131 -10.88 16.60 11.32
C ASN A 131 -11.28 17.31 10.02
N ASN A 132 -10.32 17.85 9.26
CA ASN A 132 -10.60 18.38 7.92
C ASN A 132 -11.01 17.28 6.95
N LEU A 133 -10.29 16.16 6.97
CA LEU A 133 -10.62 14.92 6.25
C LEU A 133 -10.76 13.76 7.23
N HIS A 134 -11.92 13.09 7.22
CA HIS A 134 -12.18 11.87 7.99
C HIS A 134 -12.70 10.77 7.07
N ASN A 135 -11.93 9.70 6.93
CA ASN A 135 -12.27 8.58 6.04
C ASN A 135 -12.61 7.33 6.84
N GLU A 136 -13.78 6.77 6.56
CA GLU A 136 -14.24 5.46 7.03
C GLU A 136 -14.34 4.45 5.88
N GLY A 137 -14.16 4.90 4.63
CA GLY A 137 -14.23 4.07 3.41
C GLY A 137 -12.93 3.32 3.13
N SER A 138 -13.00 2.36 2.21
CA SER A 138 -11.86 1.52 1.82
C SER A 138 -11.52 1.67 0.34
N TYR A 139 -10.27 1.34 -0.02
CA TYR A 139 -9.76 1.42 -1.40
C TYR A 139 -9.82 2.81 -2.02
N ASN A 140 -9.88 3.87 -1.21
CA ASN A 140 -9.91 5.25 -1.67
C ASN A 140 -8.49 5.77 -1.92
N LEU A 141 -8.36 6.72 -2.84
CA LEU A 141 -7.13 7.44 -3.14
C LEU A 141 -7.30 8.92 -2.76
N PHE A 142 -6.43 9.41 -1.91
CA PHE A 142 -6.32 10.81 -1.53
C PHE A 142 -4.98 11.32 -2.05
N GLU A 143 -5.01 12.20 -3.03
CA GLU A 143 -3.81 12.59 -3.77
C GLU A 143 -3.69 14.11 -3.86
N ASN A 144 -2.48 14.63 -3.65
CA ASN A 144 -2.20 16.05 -3.82
C ASN A 144 -3.19 16.92 -3.03
N LEU A 145 -3.23 16.76 -1.72
CA LEU A 145 -4.07 17.55 -0.83
C LEU A 145 -3.20 18.42 0.08
N ASP A 146 -3.70 19.61 0.38
CA ASP A 146 -3.16 20.52 1.40
C ASP A 146 -4.20 20.64 2.52
N ILE A 147 -3.89 20.12 3.71
CA ILE A 147 -4.83 19.96 4.82
C ILE A 147 -4.28 20.67 6.06
N TYR A 148 -4.96 21.74 6.53
CA TYR A 148 -4.43 22.48 7.68
C TYR A 148 -5.49 23.16 8.55
N GLY A 149 -5.05 23.55 9.76
CA GLY A 149 -5.81 24.40 10.67
C GLY A 149 -7.04 23.73 11.27
N SER A 150 -7.12 22.40 11.33
CA SER A 150 -8.20 21.68 12.01
C SER A 150 -8.05 21.77 13.54
N ALA A 151 -9.17 21.62 14.24
CA ALA A 151 -9.20 21.58 15.72
C ALA A 151 -9.02 20.16 16.30
N ASP A 152 -8.54 19.22 15.51
CA ASP A 152 -8.19 17.83 15.83
C ASP A 152 -7.26 17.35 14.69
N THR A 153 -6.97 16.07 14.55
CA THR A 153 -6.16 15.52 13.46
C THR A 153 -6.61 16.03 12.08
N GLY A 154 -5.66 16.48 11.25
CA GLY A 154 -5.94 16.99 9.91
C GLY A 154 -6.57 15.93 9.00
N CYS A 155 -5.88 14.80 8.83
CA CYS A 155 -6.29 13.68 7.97
C CYS A 155 -6.40 12.39 8.80
N GLN A 156 -7.61 11.92 9.04
CA GLN A 156 -7.86 10.71 9.84
C GLN A 156 -8.46 9.58 9.02
N MET A 157 -7.79 8.42 9.03
CA MET A 157 -8.33 7.12 8.60
C MET A 157 -8.94 6.42 9.81
N LYS A 158 -10.17 5.92 9.67
CA LYS A 158 -10.86 5.19 10.74
C LYS A 158 -11.76 4.11 10.17
N ASN A 159 -11.57 2.86 10.59
CA ASN A 159 -12.31 1.67 10.18
C ASN A 159 -12.13 1.23 8.71
N GLY A 160 -11.76 2.12 7.79
CA GLY A 160 -11.46 1.78 6.40
C GLY A 160 -10.04 1.28 6.21
N GLY A 161 -9.82 0.44 5.20
CA GLY A 161 -8.51 -0.10 4.85
C GLY A 161 -8.19 -0.01 3.37
N ASN A 162 -6.96 -0.37 3.00
CA ASN A 162 -6.46 -0.35 1.62
C ASN A 162 -6.61 1.01 0.94
N ASN A 163 -6.51 2.10 1.72
CA ASN A 163 -6.51 3.45 1.19
C ASN A 163 -5.09 3.88 0.86
N ILE A 164 -4.95 4.68 -0.19
CA ILE A 164 -3.69 5.32 -0.58
C ILE A 164 -3.79 6.80 -0.28
N ILE A 165 -2.80 7.32 0.44
CA ILE A 165 -2.64 8.73 0.77
C ILE A 165 -1.32 9.17 0.15
N MET A 166 -1.37 9.95 -0.93
CA MET A 166 -0.21 10.25 -1.75
C MET A 166 -0.01 11.75 -1.93
N ASN A 167 1.20 12.21 -1.66
CA ASN A 167 1.58 13.63 -1.80
C ASN A 167 0.65 14.59 -1.04
N VAL A 168 0.26 14.21 0.19
CA VAL A 168 -0.62 15.01 1.04
C VAL A 168 0.22 15.74 2.09
N ASP A 169 -0.03 17.04 2.24
CA ASP A 169 0.47 17.86 3.34
C ASP A 169 -0.61 17.96 4.42
N SER A 170 -0.26 17.71 5.69
CA SER A 170 -1.18 17.89 6.82
C SER A 170 -0.47 18.62 7.96
N HIS A 171 -0.87 19.88 8.22
CA HIS A 171 -0.07 20.76 9.05
C HIS A 171 -0.88 21.83 9.82
N ASP A 172 -0.22 22.45 10.80
CA ASP A 172 -0.80 23.53 11.60
C ASP A 172 -2.14 23.16 12.25
N ASN A 173 -2.34 21.87 12.56
CA ASN A 173 -3.53 21.38 13.25
C ASN A 173 -3.35 21.55 14.76
N PHE A 174 -4.38 22.08 15.43
CA PHE A 174 -4.30 22.35 16.87
C PHE A 174 -5.63 22.13 17.61
N ASP A 175 -5.63 21.15 18.49
CA ASP A 175 -6.74 20.85 19.39
C ASP A 175 -6.70 21.81 20.61
N TYR A 176 -7.29 22.96 20.50
CA TYR A 176 -7.20 24.03 21.50
C TYR A 176 -8.21 23.89 22.65
N GLU A 177 -9.21 23.02 22.55
CA GLU A 177 -10.22 22.84 23.60
C GLU A 177 -10.01 21.59 24.47
N THR A 178 -9.42 20.54 23.91
CA THR A 178 -9.30 19.29 24.66
C THR A 178 -8.44 19.46 25.90
N MET A 179 -9.04 19.13 27.01
CA MET A 179 -8.39 19.08 28.31
C MET A 179 -8.49 17.65 28.82
N SER A 180 -7.35 16.94 28.92
CA SER A 180 -7.31 15.63 29.55
C SER A 180 -6.80 15.72 30.98
N GLY A 181 -7.58 15.20 31.91
CA GLY A 181 -7.26 15.24 33.35
C GLY A 181 -7.41 16.61 34.00
N SER A 182 -6.71 16.83 35.08
CA SER A 182 -6.77 18.08 35.89
C SER A 182 -5.92 19.23 35.34
N ALA A 183 -5.07 18.98 34.37
CA ALA A 183 -4.24 19.95 33.68
C ALA A 183 -4.78 20.26 32.30
N ALA A 184 -4.65 21.50 31.88
CA ALA A 184 -4.99 21.90 30.52
C ALA A 184 -4.07 21.17 29.52
N ASN A 185 -4.55 20.09 28.91
CA ASN A 185 -3.82 19.36 27.88
C ASN A 185 -4.26 19.86 26.50
N PHE A 186 -4.03 21.14 26.25
CA PHE A 186 -4.25 21.70 24.92
C PHE A 186 -3.33 21.01 23.91
N GLY A 187 -3.85 20.62 22.79
CA GLY A 187 -3.07 20.09 21.69
C GLY A 187 -2.93 18.58 21.63
N GLY A 188 -3.45 17.82 22.57
CA GLY A 188 -3.17 16.38 22.71
C GLY A 188 -3.89 15.44 21.77
N ASN A 189 -4.57 15.91 20.70
CA ASN A 189 -5.25 15.06 19.72
C ASN A 189 -5.04 15.47 18.26
N ALA A 190 -4.41 16.62 18.00
CA ALA A 190 -4.30 17.12 16.66
C ALA A 190 -3.00 16.66 15.98
N ASP A 191 -3.07 15.50 15.38
CA ASP A 191 -2.01 14.94 14.55
C ASP A 191 -2.06 15.50 13.12
N GLY A 192 -0.97 15.32 12.37
CA GLY A 192 -1.02 15.48 10.92
C GLY A 192 -1.90 14.39 10.31
N PHE A 193 -1.50 13.15 10.52
CA PHE A 193 -2.19 11.96 10.07
C PHE A 193 -2.51 11.05 11.24
N ALA A 194 -3.72 10.48 11.26
CA ALA A 194 -4.07 9.44 12.18
C ALA A 194 -4.62 8.22 11.44
N ASP A 195 -4.00 7.08 11.66
CA ASP A 195 -4.45 5.76 11.21
C ASP A 195 -4.73 4.94 12.46
N LYS A 196 -5.82 5.26 13.14
CA LYS A 196 -6.07 4.85 14.51
C LYS A 196 -7.50 4.38 14.79
N GLN A 197 -7.71 3.73 15.95
CA GLN A 197 -9.00 3.29 16.46
C GLN A 197 -9.66 2.22 15.58
N PHE A 198 -9.05 1.02 15.53
CA PHE A 198 -9.57 -0.15 14.81
C PHE A 198 -9.70 0.04 13.31
N THR A 199 -8.75 0.72 12.71
CA THR A 199 -8.67 0.90 11.26
C THR A 199 -8.57 -0.44 10.55
N GLY A 200 -9.11 -0.50 9.32
CA GLY A 200 -8.91 -1.64 8.42
C GLY A 200 -7.44 -1.82 8.03
N ALA A 201 -7.15 -2.94 7.40
CA ALA A 201 -5.79 -3.31 6.99
C ALA A 201 -5.24 -2.42 5.85
N GLY A 202 -3.92 -2.33 5.73
CA GLY A 202 -3.23 -2.00 4.48
C GLY A 202 -3.35 -0.55 4.00
N ASN A 203 -3.47 0.46 4.85
CA ASN A 203 -3.36 1.84 4.39
C ASN A 203 -1.91 2.18 4.00
N HIS A 204 -1.71 2.95 2.93
CA HIS A 204 -0.43 3.27 2.34
C HIS A 204 -0.24 4.79 2.20
N TYR A 205 0.81 5.32 2.81
CA TYR A 205 1.18 6.74 2.79
C TYR A 205 2.44 6.91 1.96
N ILE A 206 2.39 7.76 0.93
CA ILE A 206 3.47 7.96 -0.03
C ILE A 206 3.77 9.44 -0.19
N GLY A 207 5.01 9.87 0.05
CA GLY A 207 5.44 11.25 -0.17
C GLY A 207 4.66 12.30 0.61
N CYS A 208 4.09 11.95 1.77
CA CYS A 208 3.31 12.85 2.61
C CYS A 208 4.18 13.65 3.58
N ARG A 209 3.72 14.83 4.00
CA ARG A 209 4.39 15.63 5.03
C ARG A 209 3.44 16.01 6.17
N ALA A 210 3.95 15.91 7.41
CA ALA A 210 3.27 16.40 8.61
C ALA A 210 4.18 17.36 9.38
N TRP A 211 3.74 18.60 9.57
CA TRP A 211 4.55 19.57 10.31
C TRP A 211 3.70 20.52 11.15
N ASN A 212 4.33 21.02 12.22
CA ASN A 212 3.73 22.01 13.11
C ASN A 212 2.34 21.62 13.63
N ASN A 213 2.08 20.30 13.80
CA ASN A 213 0.87 19.81 14.44
C ASN A 213 1.06 19.82 15.96
N SER A 214 -0.01 20.04 16.68
CA SER A 214 0.09 20.17 18.15
C SER A 214 0.34 18.87 18.89
N ASP A 215 0.01 17.73 18.27
CA ASP A 215 0.32 16.40 18.81
C ASP A 215 1.38 15.70 17.92
N ASP A 216 1.08 14.63 17.27
CA ASP A 216 2.05 13.84 16.52
C ASP A 216 2.01 14.14 14.99
N GLY A 217 3.06 13.78 14.27
CA GLY A 217 3.03 13.79 12.81
C GLY A 217 2.12 12.67 12.29
N TRP A 218 2.38 11.42 12.69
CA TRP A 218 1.50 10.25 12.52
C TRP A 218 1.13 9.65 13.86
N ASP A 219 -0.14 9.20 14.02
CA ASP A 219 -0.61 8.50 15.20
C ASP A 219 -1.37 7.20 14.84
N PHE A 220 -0.84 6.05 15.31
CA PHE A 220 -1.43 4.71 15.17
C PHE A 220 -2.09 4.21 16.48
N PHE A 221 -2.61 5.11 17.28
CA PHE A 221 -3.20 4.80 18.60
C PHE A 221 -4.38 3.82 18.47
N GLN A 222 -4.34 2.73 19.25
CA GLN A 222 -5.37 1.68 19.29
C GLN A 222 -5.68 1.07 17.91
N ARG A 223 -4.69 1.00 17.04
CA ARG A 223 -4.83 0.31 15.77
C ARG A 223 -4.63 -1.19 15.96
N VAL A 224 -5.53 -1.99 15.42
CA VAL A 224 -5.43 -3.45 15.38
C VAL A 224 -5.51 -3.88 13.93
N SER A 225 -4.46 -4.51 13.39
CA SER A 225 -4.46 -5.03 12.02
C SER A 225 -3.44 -6.14 11.86
N THR A 226 -3.81 -7.19 11.14
CA THR A 226 -2.92 -8.26 10.72
C THR A 226 -2.13 -7.91 9.47
N SER A 227 -2.60 -6.94 8.68
CA SER A 227 -1.93 -6.46 7.46
C SER A 227 -1.03 -5.25 7.76
N ASN A 228 0.03 -5.09 6.97
CA ASN A 228 0.91 -3.96 7.10
C ASN A 228 0.21 -2.66 6.72
N SER A 229 0.40 -1.59 7.50
CA SER A 229 0.38 -0.25 6.93
C SER A 229 1.77 0.07 6.41
N ILE A 230 1.84 0.85 5.34
CA ILE A 230 3.10 1.25 4.71
C ILE A 230 3.21 2.77 4.76
N ILE A 231 4.38 3.26 5.18
CA ILE A 231 4.72 4.68 5.11
C ILE A 231 6.05 4.76 4.39
N GLU A 232 6.07 5.43 3.24
CA GLU A 232 7.28 5.57 2.44
C GLU A 232 7.47 7.00 1.95
N HIS A 233 8.73 7.45 1.90
CA HIS A 233 9.13 8.77 1.47
C HIS A 233 8.34 9.90 2.16
N CYS A 234 7.99 9.72 3.44
CA CYS A 234 7.20 10.67 4.21
C CYS A 234 8.06 11.48 5.18
N VAL A 235 7.58 12.68 5.54
CA VAL A 235 8.33 13.63 6.35
C VAL A 235 7.53 14.09 7.56
N CYS A 236 8.14 14.04 8.75
CA CYS A 236 7.66 14.68 9.97
C CYS A 236 8.61 15.82 10.39
N TYR A 237 8.08 17.03 10.54
CA TYR A 237 8.89 18.19 10.88
C TYR A 237 8.26 19.05 11.98
N GLN A 238 8.99 19.24 13.08
CA GLN A 238 8.66 20.15 14.18
C GLN A 238 7.22 19.99 14.75
N ASN A 239 6.72 18.77 14.91
CA ASN A 239 5.43 18.51 15.59
C ASN A 239 5.56 18.63 17.09
N GLY A 240 4.48 19.07 17.77
CA GLY A 240 4.35 19.18 19.22
C GLY A 240 5.08 20.40 19.82
N ALA A 241 5.10 21.53 19.13
CA ALA A 241 5.67 22.75 19.67
C ALA A 241 5.01 23.13 21.00
N PRO A 242 5.76 23.74 21.97
CA PRO A 242 5.21 24.05 23.29
C PRO A 242 4.21 25.19 23.29
N TYR A 243 4.19 26.01 22.25
CA TYR A 243 3.29 27.13 22.06
C TYR A 243 2.91 27.28 20.60
N TYR A 244 1.67 27.72 20.35
CA TYR A 244 1.13 28.03 19.04
C TYR A 244 0.66 29.48 18.98
N ASP A 245 0.86 30.13 17.84
CA ASP A 245 0.29 31.45 17.56
C ASP A 245 -1.11 31.28 16.95
N MET A 246 -2.12 31.64 17.73
CA MET A 246 -3.53 31.60 17.35
C MET A 246 -4.07 32.99 16.96
N SER A 247 -3.21 34.04 16.97
CA SER A 247 -3.63 35.42 16.73
C SER A 247 -4.17 35.67 15.32
N HIS A 248 -3.77 34.80 14.38
CA HIS A 248 -4.22 34.83 12.97
C HIS A 248 -5.13 33.65 12.62
N ASN A 249 -5.46 32.76 13.57
CA ASN A 249 -6.34 31.63 13.31
C ASN A 249 -7.79 32.12 13.11
N PRO A 250 -8.40 31.86 11.95
CA PRO A 250 -9.75 32.38 11.65
C PRO A 250 -10.83 31.81 12.58
N ARG A 251 -10.59 30.67 13.22
CA ARG A 251 -11.51 30.10 14.22
C ARG A 251 -11.41 30.89 15.53
N ALA A 252 -10.19 31.21 15.98
CA ALA A 252 -9.97 32.02 17.17
C ALA A 252 -10.51 33.43 17.05
N LEU A 253 -10.54 33.95 15.84
CA LEU A 253 -11.11 35.27 15.53
C LEU A 253 -12.61 35.24 15.16
N GLY A 254 -13.16 34.06 14.96
CA GLY A 254 -14.52 33.80 14.45
C GLY A 254 -15.38 32.94 15.35
N VAL A 255 -15.72 31.73 14.89
CA VAL A 255 -16.71 30.83 15.51
C VAL A 255 -16.35 30.42 16.95
N ASP A 256 -15.08 30.29 17.27
CA ASP A 256 -14.61 29.86 18.59
C ASP A 256 -14.04 31.03 19.43
N LYS A 257 -14.25 32.28 18.99
CA LYS A 257 -13.73 33.47 19.67
C LYS A 257 -14.07 33.52 21.16
N SER A 258 -15.31 33.15 21.53
CA SER A 258 -15.74 33.14 22.93
C SER A 258 -14.95 32.15 23.80
N TRP A 259 -14.51 31.03 23.23
CA TRP A 259 -13.61 30.10 23.92
C TRP A 259 -12.25 30.74 24.18
N PHE A 260 -11.61 31.27 23.14
CA PHE A 260 -10.31 31.91 23.26
C PHE A 260 -10.35 33.12 24.22
N ASP A 261 -11.36 33.98 24.12
CA ASP A 261 -11.55 35.12 25.05
C ASP A 261 -11.64 34.64 26.52
N SER A 262 -12.23 33.47 26.77
CA SER A 262 -12.32 32.90 28.12
C SER A 262 -10.99 32.38 28.67
N LYS A 263 -10.00 32.14 27.80
CA LYS A 263 -8.69 31.60 28.16
C LYS A 263 -7.60 32.64 28.21
N VAL A 264 -7.64 33.63 27.33
CA VAL A 264 -6.66 34.74 27.29
C VAL A 264 -6.63 35.47 28.63
N GLY A 265 -5.43 35.70 29.16
CA GLY A 265 -5.19 36.29 30.46
C GLY A 265 -5.22 35.30 31.66
N THR A 266 -5.63 34.05 31.46
CA THR A 266 -5.56 33.03 32.50
C THR A 266 -4.14 32.47 32.62
N GLN A 267 -3.78 31.94 33.80
CA GLN A 267 -2.50 31.26 34.03
C GLN A 267 -2.64 29.74 33.99
N VAL A 268 -1.71 29.09 33.30
CA VAL A 268 -1.59 27.62 33.28
C VAL A 268 -0.14 27.20 33.47
N VAL A 269 0.07 25.95 33.84
CA VAL A 269 1.41 25.35 33.89
C VAL A 269 1.69 24.74 32.49
N ASP A 270 2.79 25.19 31.88
CA ASP A 270 3.21 24.66 30.57
C ASP A 270 3.85 23.26 30.69
N ARG A 271 4.21 22.66 29.56
CA ARG A 271 4.83 21.31 29.52
C ARG A 271 6.21 21.24 30.21
N TYR A 272 6.84 22.37 30.49
CA TYR A 272 8.13 22.48 31.18
C TYR A 272 7.99 22.76 32.66
N GLY A 273 6.76 22.87 33.19
CA GLY A 273 6.47 23.18 34.59
C GLY A 273 6.45 24.68 34.91
N ASN A 274 6.53 25.58 33.93
CA ASN A 274 6.49 27.02 34.13
C ASN A 274 5.04 27.53 34.17
N THR A 275 4.76 28.46 35.08
CA THR A 275 3.49 29.20 35.04
C THR A 275 3.54 30.26 33.96
N VAL A 276 2.64 30.17 32.98
CA VAL A 276 2.55 31.08 31.86
C VAL A 276 1.16 31.69 31.73
N THR A 277 1.10 32.95 31.32
CA THR A 277 -0.18 33.59 30.99
C THR A 277 -0.52 33.30 29.52
N ILE A 278 -1.72 32.82 29.27
CA ILE A 278 -2.21 32.54 27.92
C ILE A 278 -2.45 33.84 27.15
N THR A 279 -1.87 33.94 25.96
CA THR A 279 -2.23 34.94 24.94
C THR A 279 -2.52 34.24 23.63
N LEU A 280 -3.13 34.89 22.64
CA LEU A 280 -3.33 34.28 21.33
C LEU A 280 -2.00 34.03 20.64
N GLU A 281 -1.00 34.89 20.77
CA GLU A 281 0.34 34.76 20.17
C GLU A 281 1.17 33.66 20.87
N LYS A 282 0.82 33.30 22.10
CA LYS A 282 1.52 32.30 22.89
C LYS A 282 0.49 31.41 23.60
N TYR A 283 -0.17 30.55 22.81
CA TYR A 283 -1.14 29.60 23.33
C TYR A 283 -0.43 28.29 23.67
N PRO A 284 -0.48 27.80 24.93
CA PRO A 284 0.30 26.65 25.38
C PRO A 284 -0.19 25.34 24.76
N CYS A 285 0.74 24.43 24.49
CA CYS A 285 0.50 23.12 23.96
C CYS A 285 1.18 22.04 24.82
N GLN A 286 0.49 20.94 25.07
CA GLN A 286 0.97 19.77 25.80
C GLN A 286 0.80 18.47 25.02
N GLY A 287 0.68 18.50 23.72
CA GLY A 287 0.65 17.31 22.85
C GLY A 287 1.94 16.50 22.93
N ASN A 288 1.92 15.25 22.48
CA ASN A 288 3.06 14.34 22.58
C ASN A 288 4.27 14.84 21.78
N GLY A 289 4.06 15.25 20.52
CA GLY A 289 5.09 15.82 19.68
C GLY A 289 6.04 14.81 19.06
N ASN A 290 5.59 13.59 18.79
CA ASN A 290 6.39 12.65 18.03
C ASN A 290 6.29 12.92 16.51
N GLY A 291 7.28 12.49 15.75
CA GLY A 291 7.19 12.41 14.31
C GLY A 291 6.26 11.27 13.89
N PHE A 292 6.77 10.05 13.98
CA PHE A 292 6.02 8.82 13.72
C PHE A 292 5.74 8.08 15.02
N LYS A 293 4.53 8.22 15.55
CA LYS A 293 4.05 7.48 16.71
C LYS A 293 3.39 6.18 16.24
N MET A 294 4.15 5.09 16.34
CA MET A 294 3.87 3.80 15.69
C MET A 294 2.97 2.88 16.52
N GLY A 295 2.26 3.39 17.53
CA GLY A 295 1.41 2.58 18.38
C GLY A 295 0.64 3.36 19.41
N GLY A 296 0.21 2.69 20.45
CA GLY A 296 -0.51 3.23 21.59
C GLY A 296 -1.69 2.37 22.01
N GLY A 297 -2.04 2.45 23.31
CA GLY A 297 -3.14 1.66 23.85
C GLY A 297 -2.86 0.16 23.98
N TYR A 298 -1.61 -0.27 23.90
CA TYR A 298 -1.20 -1.68 24.02
C TYR A 298 -1.89 -2.59 23.00
N THR A 299 -2.07 -2.10 21.78
CA THR A 299 -2.62 -2.88 20.66
C THR A 299 -1.52 -3.18 19.64
N ASP A 300 -1.62 -4.34 18.99
CA ASP A 300 -0.62 -4.84 18.09
C ASP A 300 -1.08 -4.61 16.63
N HIS A 301 -0.17 -4.09 15.81
CA HIS A 301 -0.35 -4.02 14.37
C HIS A 301 0.99 -4.13 13.65
N LYS A 302 0.94 -4.48 12.37
CA LYS A 302 2.11 -4.55 11.51
C LYS A 302 2.33 -3.22 10.80
N LEU A 303 3.60 -2.79 10.70
CA LEU A 303 3.97 -1.52 10.09
C LEU A 303 5.29 -1.62 9.35
N LEU A 304 5.32 -1.16 8.11
CA LEU A 304 6.53 -0.94 7.33
C LEU A 304 6.74 0.56 7.14
N ILE A 305 7.89 1.06 7.59
CA ILE A 305 8.28 2.46 7.38
C ILE A 305 9.65 2.48 6.70
N HIS A 306 9.74 3.11 5.53
CA HIS A 306 11.02 3.21 4.83
C HIS A 306 11.18 4.54 4.09
N HIS A 307 12.45 4.94 3.92
CA HIS A 307 12.83 6.20 3.27
C HIS A 307 12.12 7.43 3.85
N CYS A 308 11.84 7.40 5.17
CA CYS A 308 11.13 8.47 5.85
C CYS A 308 12.08 9.35 6.65
N LEU A 309 11.71 10.61 6.80
CA LEU A 309 12.49 11.65 7.48
C LEU A 309 11.73 12.23 8.68
N ALA A 310 12.34 12.19 9.87
CA ALA A 310 11.81 12.83 11.07
C ALA A 310 12.79 13.88 11.59
N VAL A 311 12.40 15.16 11.61
CA VAL A 311 13.31 16.28 11.94
C VAL A 311 12.70 17.22 12.96
N GLY A 312 13.45 17.49 14.03
CA GLY A 312 13.15 18.55 14.98
C GLY A 312 11.85 18.40 15.76
N ASN A 313 11.25 17.21 15.78
CA ASN A 313 10.02 16.96 16.56
C ASN A 313 10.31 17.08 18.06
N TYR A 314 9.35 17.58 18.81
CA TYR A 314 9.57 17.95 20.21
C TYR A 314 9.61 16.77 21.17
N ALA A 315 9.24 15.56 20.73
CA ALA A 315 9.48 14.32 21.47
C ALA A 315 10.35 13.36 20.64
N ARG A 316 9.79 12.32 20.06
CA ARG A 316 10.58 11.31 19.35
C ARG A 316 10.42 11.46 17.83
N GLY A 317 11.48 11.14 17.09
CA GLY A 317 11.39 11.00 15.64
C GLY A 317 10.54 9.78 15.27
N PHE A 318 10.97 8.60 15.73
CA PHE A 318 10.25 7.33 15.59
C PHE A 318 9.98 6.73 16.96
N ASP A 319 8.71 6.57 17.32
CA ASP A 319 8.28 6.09 18.64
C ASP A 319 7.48 4.79 18.52
N GLN A 320 7.99 3.68 19.08
CA GLN A 320 7.28 2.40 19.16
C GLN A 320 5.92 2.53 19.85
N ASN A 321 5.84 3.32 20.88
CA ASN A 321 4.64 3.66 21.66
C ASN A 321 3.70 2.50 21.95
N ASN A 322 4.22 1.45 22.61
CA ASN A 322 3.47 0.26 23.06
C ASN A 322 2.82 -0.57 21.92
N ASN A 323 3.32 -0.47 20.68
CA ASN A 323 2.98 -1.43 19.64
C ASN A 323 3.74 -2.74 19.89
N GLY A 324 3.00 -3.82 20.14
CA GLY A 324 3.57 -5.16 20.32
C GLY A 324 3.59 -6.00 19.05
N GLY A 325 3.16 -5.45 17.92
CA GLY A 325 3.19 -6.11 16.63
C GLY A 325 4.58 -6.12 15.97
N THR A 326 4.61 -6.50 14.70
CA THR A 326 5.85 -6.55 13.91
C THR A 326 6.02 -5.25 13.15
N MET A 327 7.19 -4.61 13.32
CA MET A 327 7.53 -3.39 12.59
C MET A 327 8.86 -3.55 11.85
N TRP A 328 8.92 -3.02 10.64
CA TRP A 328 10.12 -2.93 9.81
C TRP A 328 10.41 -1.47 9.54
N LEU A 329 11.61 -1.03 9.93
CA LEU A 329 12.13 0.32 9.68
C LEU A 329 13.37 0.19 8.82
N TYR A 330 13.28 0.65 7.58
CA TYR A 330 14.39 0.56 6.62
C TYR A 330 14.73 1.93 6.04
N ASN A 331 16.00 2.24 5.90
CA ASN A 331 16.47 3.48 5.26
C ASN A 331 15.71 4.73 5.76
N ASN A 332 15.60 4.94 7.08
CA ASN A 332 14.97 6.13 7.64
C ASN A 332 16.01 7.05 8.25
N THR A 333 15.80 8.37 8.14
CA THR A 333 16.62 9.40 8.80
C THR A 333 15.86 10.07 9.93
N SER A 334 16.47 10.14 11.11
CA SER A 334 15.98 10.88 12.26
C SER A 334 17.02 11.88 12.74
N TYR A 335 16.66 13.18 12.69
CA TYR A 335 17.61 14.27 12.91
C TYR A 335 17.06 15.31 13.89
N ALA A 336 17.87 15.65 14.89
CA ALA A 336 17.63 16.77 15.81
C ALA A 336 16.30 16.72 16.60
N ASN A 337 15.66 15.55 16.72
CA ASN A 337 14.51 15.36 17.58
C ASN A 337 14.95 15.33 19.07
N ASN A 338 14.00 15.41 20.00
CA ASN A 338 14.34 15.25 21.41
C ASN A 338 14.94 13.85 21.69
N THR A 339 14.38 12.81 21.07
CA THR A 339 14.96 11.46 20.91
C THR A 339 14.71 11.00 19.48
N ASN A 340 15.73 10.51 18.77
CA ASN A 340 15.52 10.13 17.38
C ASN A 340 14.75 8.79 17.28
N TYR A 341 15.13 7.76 18.03
CA TYR A 341 14.46 6.45 18.03
C TYR A 341 14.09 6.02 19.44
N GLY A 342 12.80 5.79 19.70
CA GLY A 342 12.26 5.43 21.00
C GLY A 342 11.58 4.06 21.02
N PHE A 343 12.36 2.97 21.10
CA PHE A 343 11.86 1.59 21.23
C PHE A 343 11.96 1.15 22.68
N THR A 344 11.02 1.61 23.49
CA THR A 344 11.04 1.44 24.97
C THR A 344 10.13 0.33 25.49
N THR A 345 9.29 -0.24 24.63
CA THR A 345 8.34 -1.30 25.00
C THR A 345 9.04 -2.65 25.07
N ALA A 346 8.65 -3.47 26.03
CA ALA A 346 9.30 -4.76 26.29
C ALA A 346 8.75 -5.92 25.43
N TYR A 347 7.96 -5.69 24.40
CA TYR A 347 7.41 -6.70 23.50
C TYR A 347 7.28 -6.14 22.09
N GLY A 348 7.00 -7.00 21.14
CA GLY A 348 6.97 -6.72 19.71
C GLY A 348 8.15 -7.35 18.97
N THR A 349 8.09 -7.37 17.66
CA THR A 349 9.15 -7.88 16.79
C THR A 349 9.55 -6.79 15.83
N ASN A 350 10.75 -6.21 16.02
CA ASN A 350 11.17 -5.03 15.28
C ASN A 350 12.46 -5.30 14.53
N THR A 351 12.51 -4.89 13.26
CA THR A 351 13.72 -4.87 12.43
C THR A 351 14.05 -3.42 12.09
N ILE A 352 15.29 -2.99 12.36
CA ILE A 352 15.76 -1.62 12.10
C ILE A 352 17.08 -1.73 11.36
N GLN A 353 17.10 -1.40 10.07
CA GLN A 353 18.29 -1.51 9.20
C GLN A 353 18.42 -0.27 8.31
N ASN A 354 19.66 0.08 7.98
CA ASN A 354 20.02 1.21 7.13
C ASN A 354 19.51 2.56 7.64
N CYS A 355 19.21 2.67 8.94
CA CYS A 355 18.65 3.88 9.53
C CYS A 355 19.73 4.82 10.05
N LEU A 356 19.46 6.14 9.95
CA LEU A 356 20.33 7.20 10.41
C LEU A 356 19.74 7.90 11.63
N SER A 357 20.55 8.06 12.69
CA SER A 357 20.28 8.90 13.85
C SER A 357 21.39 9.94 14.00
N TYR A 358 21.01 11.23 13.97
CA TYR A 358 21.99 12.31 14.16
C TYR A 358 21.45 13.48 14.97
N LYS A 359 22.29 14.10 15.79
CA LYS A 359 21.98 15.25 16.69
C LYS A 359 20.74 15.04 17.59
N THR A 360 20.55 13.85 18.12
CA THR A 360 19.52 13.62 19.14
C THR A 360 19.86 14.38 20.44
N LYS A 361 18.85 14.94 21.12
CA LYS A 361 19.07 15.63 22.41
C LYS A 361 19.19 14.64 23.58
N ASN A 362 18.42 13.56 23.56
CA ASN A 362 18.50 12.45 24.51
C ASN A 362 18.90 11.18 23.80
N ASN A 363 19.49 10.23 24.51
CA ASN A 363 19.90 8.96 23.93
C ASN A 363 18.72 8.19 23.34
N ASP A 364 18.95 7.62 22.17
CA ASP A 364 18.06 6.66 21.57
C ASP A 364 17.92 5.42 22.44
N SER A 365 16.78 4.75 22.36
CA SER A 365 16.50 3.56 23.17
C SER A 365 16.02 2.41 22.29
N TYR A 366 16.76 1.31 22.37
CA TYR A 366 16.43 0.05 21.69
C TYR A 366 16.36 -1.06 22.75
N LYS A 367 15.16 -1.46 23.15
CA LYS A 367 14.99 -2.56 24.11
C LYS A 367 15.26 -3.89 23.42
N SER A 368 16.38 -4.51 23.77
CA SER A 368 16.95 -5.70 23.12
C SER A 368 16.04 -6.94 23.13
N GLN A 369 15.02 -6.99 23.97
CA GLN A 369 14.10 -8.14 24.03
C GLN A 369 13.14 -8.22 22.84
N ASN A 370 13.02 -7.16 22.05
CA ASN A 370 11.98 -7.00 21.04
C ASN A 370 12.51 -6.57 19.67
N VAL A 371 13.76 -6.16 19.60
CA VAL A 371 14.43 -5.89 18.33
C VAL A 371 15.13 -7.16 17.92
N VAL A 372 14.58 -7.82 16.91
CA VAL A 372 15.09 -9.09 16.41
C VAL A 372 16.33 -8.85 15.57
N THR A 373 16.36 -7.73 14.81
CA THR A 373 17.46 -7.33 13.97
C THR A 373 17.68 -5.83 14.09
N ILE A 374 18.89 -5.42 14.42
CA ILE A 374 19.33 -4.01 14.47
C ILE A 374 20.78 -3.95 13.99
N ASP A 375 20.95 -3.70 12.71
CA ASP A 375 22.27 -3.69 12.07
C ASP A 375 22.32 -2.72 10.88
N HIS A 376 23.53 -2.45 10.38
CA HIS A 376 23.77 -1.52 9.28
C HIS A 376 23.13 -0.15 9.48
N ASN A 377 23.08 0.34 10.73
CA ASN A 377 22.56 1.66 11.06
C ASN A 377 23.72 2.60 11.41
N SER A 378 23.49 3.91 11.41
CA SER A 378 24.53 4.90 11.69
C SER A 378 25.20 4.74 13.08
N TRP A 379 24.53 4.08 14.03
CA TRP A 379 25.07 3.77 15.37
C TRP A 379 25.75 2.39 15.46
N ASN A 380 25.82 1.63 14.37
CA ASN A 380 26.49 0.33 14.31
C ASN A 380 27.93 0.46 13.83
N GLY A 381 28.72 1.35 14.45
CA GLY A 381 30.15 1.49 14.19
C GLY A 381 30.57 2.76 13.47
N PHE A 382 29.62 3.63 13.10
CA PHE A 382 29.92 4.92 12.45
C PHE A 382 30.00 6.07 13.48
N THR A 383 30.77 7.10 13.10
CA THR A 383 30.79 8.38 13.82
C THR A 383 30.31 9.45 12.86
N VAL A 384 29.03 9.77 12.89
CA VAL A 384 28.38 10.74 12.01
C VAL A 384 28.82 12.17 12.36
N LYS A 385 29.13 12.97 11.35
CA LYS A 385 29.61 14.36 11.46
C LYS A 385 28.81 15.28 10.53
N ASP A 386 28.83 16.60 10.79
CA ASP A 386 28.20 17.58 9.92
C ASP A 386 28.72 17.52 8.47
N ALA A 387 30.00 17.20 8.30
CA ALA A 387 30.63 17.08 6.99
C ALA A 387 30.19 15.85 6.16
N ASP A 388 29.46 14.93 6.75
CA ASP A 388 28.90 13.77 6.05
C ASP A 388 27.66 14.13 5.24
N PHE A 389 27.16 15.38 5.34
CA PHE A 389 25.96 15.88 4.68
C PHE A 389 26.26 17.06 3.76
N ILE A 390 25.54 17.15 2.64
CA ILE A 390 25.59 18.30 1.73
C ILE A 390 25.07 19.55 2.43
N SER A 391 23.94 19.43 3.15
CA SER A 391 23.33 20.51 3.90
C SER A 391 22.63 19.99 5.17
N LEU A 392 22.66 20.82 6.22
CA LEU A 392 21.87 20.61 7.44
C LEU A 392 20.84 21.73 7.63
N ASP A 393 20.56 22.51 6.58
CA ASP A 393 19.55 23.56 6.59
C ASP A 393 18.15 22.97 6.46
N THR A 394 17.51 22.76 7.61
CA THR A 394 16.17 22.15 7.71
C THR A 394 15.05 23.02 7.14
N THR A 395 15.30 24.29 6.78
CA THR A 395 14.29 25.16 6.13
C THR A 395 13.93 24.65 4.74
N GLN A 396 14.81 23.87 4.11
CA GLN A 396 14.58 23.25 2.80
C GLN A 396 13.49 22.16 2.83
N ILE A 397 13.23 21.54 3.99
CA ILE A 397 12.25 20.43 4.14
C ILE A 397 10.84 20.86 3.71
N LEU A 398 10.48 22.12 3.97
CA LEU A 398 9.17 22.67 3.62
C LEU A 398 9.18 23.43 2.29
N ALA A 399 10.19 23.22 1.44
CA ALA A 399 10.17 23.77 0.09
C ALA A 399 8.87 23.38 -0.64
N PRO A 400 8.35 24.27 -1.50
CA PRO A 400 7.18 23.94 -2.31
C PRO A 400 7.40 22.64 -3.10
N ARG A 401 6.36 21.84 -3.20
CA ARG A 401 6.41 20.62 -4.02
C ARG A 401 6.76 20.95 -5.47
N ASN A 402 7.35 20.00 -6.18
CA ASN A 402 7.68 20.15 -7.59
C ASN A 402 6.41 20.21 -8.47
N GLY A 403 6.59 20.40 -9.77
CA GLY A 403 5.47 20.51 -10.72
C GLY A 403 4.57 19.25 -10.82
N ASN A 404 5.06 18.10 -10.33
CA ASN A 404 4.31 16.82 -10.26
C ASN A 404 3.67 16.59 -8.88
N SER A 405 3.71 17.57 -7.98
CA SER A 405 3.27 17.47 -6.59
C SER A 405 4.12 16.53 -5.70
N GLU A 406 5.27 16.08 -6.17
CA GLU A 406 6.22 15.28 -5.41
C GLU A 406 7.02 16.16 -4.44
N LEU A 407 7.68 15.54 -3.48
CA LEU A 407 8.58 16.24 -2.56
C LEU A 407 9.72 16.90 -3.35
N ASN A 408 10.04 18.13 -2.95
CA ASN A 408 11.26 18.81 -3.36
C ASN A 408 12.25 18.63 -2.22
N GLU A 409 13.10 17.61 -2.33
CA GLU A 409 13.96 17.16 -1.23
C GLU A 409 15.10 18.14 -0.93
N GLY A 410 15.49 18.98 -1.91
CA GLY A 410 16.63 19.88 -1.77
C GLY A 410 17.94 19.13 -1.47
N ASP A 411 18.84 19.74 -0.70
CA ASP A 411 20.12 19.16 -0.29
C ASP A 411 20.14 18.77 1.20
N CYS A 412 19.07 19.04 1.94
CA CYS A 412 19.05 18.84 3.39
C CYS A 412 19.10 17.36 3.74
N LEU A 413 20.13 16.99 4.54
CA LEU A 413 20.41 15.61 4.98
C LEU A 413 20.73 14.61 3.87
N HIS A 414 20.98 15.06 2.63
CA HIS A 414 21.63 14.24 1.62
C HIS A 414 23.11 14.04 1.98
N LEU A 415 23.63 12.85 1.70
CA LEU A 415 25.02 12.51 2.01
C LEU A 415 25.99 13.26 1.08
N ALA A 416 27.04 13.82 1.65
CA ALA A 416 28.12 14.46 0.90
C ALA A 416 29.05 13.41 0.27
N ASP A 417 29.69 13.77 -0.83
CA ASP A 417 30.71 12.93 -1.47
C ASP A 417 31.77 12.48 -0.47
N GLY A 418 32.00 11.16 -0.40
CA GLY A 418 32.96 10.56 0.52
C GLY A 418 32.46 10.37 1.95
N SER A 419 31.17 10.57 2.20
CA SER A 419 30.53 10.18 3.46
C SER A 419 30.68 8.67 3.69
N PRO A 420 31.09 8.22 4.89
CA PRO A 420 31.21 6.80 5.20
C PRO A 420 29.87 6.07 5.29
N LEU A 421 28.76 6.77 5.11
CA LEU A 421 27.38 6.23 5.13
C LEU A 421 26.90 5.83 3.73
N ILE A 422 27.60 6.27 2.67
CA ILE A 422 27.33 5.88 1.29
C ILE A 422 27.73 4.40 1.10
N ASP A 423 26.87 3.62 0.42
CA ASP A 423 27.06 2.19 0.14
C ASP A 423 27.33 1.34 1.41
N ALA A 424 26.87 1.80 2.59
CA ALA A 424 27.21 1.18 3.87
C ALA A 424 26.04 0.36 4.48
N GLY A 425 24.91 0.33 3.82
CA GLY A 425 23.73 -0.43 4.20
C GLY A 425 23.77 -1.88 3.70
N ILE A 426 22.70 -2.58 3.98
CA ILE A 426 22.44 -3.94 3.49
C ILE A 426 21.20 -3.92 2.59
N ASP A 427 21.23 -4.70 1.50
CA ASP A 427 20.07 -4.83 0.63
C ASP A 427 18.89 -5.46 1.41
N VAL A 428 17.86 -4.67 1.57
CA VAL A 428 16.56 -5.03 2.20
C VAL A 428 15.45 -5.16 1.14
N ASN A 429 15.84 -5.29 -0.12
CA ASN A 429 14.98 -5.36 -1.30
C ASN A 429 14.09 -4.11 -1.49
N LEU A 430 14.64 -2.95 -1.22
CA LEU A 430 14.13 -1.66 -1.64
C LEU A 430 15.04 -1.10 -2.74
N GLY A 431 14.57 -0.12 -3.52
CA GLY A 431 15.42 0.51 -4.53
C GLY A 431 16.56 1.30 -3.89
N TYR A 432 17.78 1.22 -4.46
CA TYR A 432 18.94 1.97 -4.00
C TYR A 432 19.84 2.33 -5.17
N ASN A 433 20.80 3.21 -4.95
CA ASN A 433 21.82 3.59 -5.92
C ASN A 433 23.21 3.13 -5.43
N GLY A 434 24.15 2.88 -6.34
CA GLY A 434 25.55 2.55 -6.00
C GLY A 434 25.76 1.06 -5.78
N ASP A 435 26.78 0.70 -4.99
CA ASP A 435 27.21 -0.69 -4.76
C ASP A 435 26.34 -1.38 -3.66
N ALA A 436 25.75 -0.60 -2.76
CA ALA A 436 24.83 -1.04 -1.71
C ALA A 436 23.91 0.13 -1.30
N PRO A 437 22.82 -0.12 -0.53
CA PRO A 437 21.99 0.96 0.00
C PRO A 437 22.80 1.91 0.89
N ASP A 438 22.45 3.17 0.88
CA ASP A 438 22.99 4.16 1.81
C ASP A 438 22.36 4.02 3.20
N ILE A 439 23.03 4.53 4.22
CA ILE A 439 22.46 4.63 5.56
C ILE A 439 21.71 5.97 5.68
N GLY A 440 20.38 5.91 5.70
CA GLY A 440 19.50 7.06 5.72
C GLY A 440 18.37 6.98 4.70
N CYS A 441 17.58 8.06 4.60
CA CYS A 441 16.38 8.07 3.75
C CYS A 441 16.65 8.53 2.30
N TYR A 442 17.82 9.02 2.00
CA TYR A 442 18.22 9.49 0.68
C TYR A 442 19.43 8.70 0.18
N GLU A 443 19.38 8.32 -1.08
CA GLU A 443 20.46 7.65 -1.78
C GLU A 443 21.36 8.67 -2.48
N ALA A 444 22.65 8.50 -2.36
CA ALA A 444 23.64 9.24 -3.14
C ALA A 444 23.50 8.93 -4.64
N PRO A 445 23.96 9.82 -5.55
CA PRO A 445 23.93 9.54 -6.98
C PRO A 445 24.75 8.30 -7.34
N GLY A 446 24.17 7.39 -8.11
CA GLY A 446 24.83 6.15 -8.56
C GLY A 446 24.00 5.39 -9.58
N GLU A 447 24.44 4.21 -9.98
CA GLU A 447 23.62 3.30 -10.77
C GLU A 447 22.44 2.83 -9.92
N HIS A 448 21.23 2.92 -10.46
CA HIS A 448 20.03 2.56 -9.70
C HIS A 448 19.75 1.05 -9.76
N HIS A 449 19.70 0.44 -8.59
CA HIS A 449 19.27 -0.94 -8.40
C HIS A 449 17.77 -0.96 -8.02
N TYR A 450 16.97 -1.53 -8.89
CA TYR A 450 15.54 -1.69 -8.63
C TYR A 450 15.32 -2.85 -7.66
N PRO A 451 14.29 -2.76 -6.79
CA PRO A 451 13.87 -3.92 -6.01
C PRO A 451 13.66 -5.11 -6.92
N ASP A 452 14.01 -6.29 -6.45
CA ASP A 452 13.69 -7.51 -7.16
C ASP A 452 12.17 -7.57 -7.38
N PRO A 453 11.69 -7.55 -8.62
CA PRO A 453 10.25 -7.35 -8.90
C PRO A 453 9.35 -8.42 -8.28
N GLY A 454 9.93 -9.56 -7.88
CA GLY A 454 9.17 -10.61 -7.20
C GLY A 454 8.92 -10.39 -5.71
N ASP A 455 9.60 -9.45 -5.05
CA ASP A 455 9.49 -9.26 -3.60
C ASP A 455 8.61 -8.07 -3.20
N THR A 456 8.32 -7.16 -4.12
CA THR A 456 7.41 -6.03 -3.91
C THR A 456 6.08 -6.25 -4.60
N ILE A 457 4.97 -5.99 -3.91
CA ILE A 457 3.63 -6.06 -4.47
C ILE A 457 3.07 -4.64 -4.46
N PRO A 458 2.58 -4.11 -5.58
CA PRO A 458 1.81 -2.86 -5.56
C PRO A 458 0.65 -2.97 -4.58
N ALA A 459 0.43 -1.95 -3.75
CA ALA A 459 -0.67 -1.92 -2.78
C ALA A 459 -2.05 -1.96 -3.46
N VAL A 460 -2.10 -1.58 -4.73
CA VAL A 460 -3.30 -1.60 -5.59
C VAL A 460 -2.96 -2.39 -6.85
N GLN A 461 -3.90 -3.19 -7.31
CA GLN A 461 -3.76 -3.92 -8.57
C GLN A 461 -3.46 -2.94 -9.71
N PRO A 462 -2.33 -3.09 -10.44
CA PRO A 462 -2.04 -2.28 -11.61
C PRO A 462 -3.08 -2.47 -12.71
N GLU A 463 -3.38 -1.39 -13.44
CA GLU A 463 -4.32 -1.45 -14.56
C GLU A 463 -3.85 -2.45 -15.63
N GLY A 464 -4.76 -3.29 -16.11
CA GLY A 464 -4.47 -4.29 -17.15
C GLY A 464 -3.83 -5.58 -16.62
N THR A 465 -3.63 -5.73 -15.30
CA THR A 465 -3.13 -6.98 -14.72
C THR A 465 -4.27 -7.89 -14.22
N HIS A 466 -4.00 -9.18 -14.12
CA HIS A 466 -4.90 -10.19 -13.57
C HIS A 466 -4.58 -10.49 -12.12
N ALA A 467 -5.58 -10.45 -11.25
CA ALA A 467 -5.41 -10.69 -9.81
C ALA A 467 -5.27 -12.19 -9.49
N VAL A 468 -4.14 -12.57 -8.91
CA VAL A 468 -3.81 -13.95 -8.52
C VAL A 468 -3.56 -14.04 -7.03
N ALA A 469 -4.28 -14.91 -6.30
CA ALA A 469 -3.97 -15.21 -4.92
C ALA A 469 -2.98 -16.38 -4.84
N PHE A 470 -1.83 -16.17 -4.22
CA PHE A 470 -0.91 -17.24 -3.86
C PHE A 470 -1.17 -17.68 -2.41
N VAL A 471 -1.87 -18.81 -2.25
CA VAL A 471 -2.36 -19.28 -0.96
C VAL A 471 -1.29 -20.13 -0.30
N THR A 472 -0.59 -19.60 0.70
CA THR A 472 0.56 -20.26 1.35
C THR A 472 0.68 -19.85 2.83
N LEU A 473 1.74 -20.28 3.50
CA LEU A 473 2.15 -19.70 4.79
C LEU A 473 2.88 -18.39 4.49
N ILE A 474 2.30 -17.27 4.89
CA ILE A 474 2.85 -15.93 4.57
C ILE A 474 4.31 -15.82 5.01
N GLY A 475 5.17 -15.42 4.08
CA GLY A 475 6.61 -15.29 4.30
C GLY A 475 7.40 -16.59 4.28
N ALA A 476 6.82 -17.71 3.84
CA ALA A 476 7.55 -18.97 3.72
C ALA A 476 8.72 -18.84 2.73
N ALA A 477 9.94 -19.02 3.23
CA ALA A 477 11.16 -18.84 2.44
C ALA A 477 11.23 -19.78 1.21
N GLU A 478 10.64 -20.98 1.32
CA GLU A 478 10.63 -21.96 0.24
C GLU A 478 9.80 -21.53 -0.96
N ASP A 479 8.72 -20.77 -0.75
CA ASP A 479 7.82 -20.32 -1.82
C ASP A 479 8.31 -19.01 -2.47
N LYS A 480 9.21 -18.25 -1.83
CA LYS A 480 9.70 -16.95 -2.35
C LYS A 480 10.23 -17.00 -3.79
N PRO A 481 11.07 -17.97 -4.21
CA PRO A 481 11.59 -17.98 -5.57
C PRO A 481 10.52 -18.16 -6.65
N LEU A 482 9.45 -18.91 -6.35
CA LEU A 482 8.32 -19.07 -7.25
C LEU A 482 7.44 -17.81 -7.26
N LEU A 483 7.15 -17.29 -6.08
CA LEU A 483 6.34 -16.08 -5.91
C LEU A 483 6.99 -14.88 -6.63
N LYS A 484 8.31 -14.74 -6.47
CA LYS A 484 9.11 -13.74 -7.19
C LYS A 484 9.00 -13.93 -8.71
N HIS A 485 9.15 -15.15 -9.21
CA HIS A 485 9.02 -15.44 -10.64
C HIS A 485 7.63 -15.04 -11.18
N LEU A 486 6.55 -15.43 -10.50
CA LEU A 486 5.19 -15.06 -10.94
C LEU A 486 4.96 -13.55 -10.94
N ARG A 487 5.57 -12.81 -10.02
CA ARG A 487 5.49 -11.35 -9.92
C ARG A 487 6.30 -10.61 -10.98
N THR A 488 7.25 -11.27 -11.66
CA THR A 488 7.97 -10.68 -12.80
C THR A 488 7.13 -10.63 -14.07
N ASN A 489 5.99 -11.34 -14.11
CA ASN A 489 5.09 -11.27 -15.23
C ASN A 489 4.22 -10.01 -15.13
N ASP A 490 4.35 -9.10 -16.07
CA ASP A 490 3.67 -7.79 -16.11
C ASP A 490 2.14 -7.87 -16.29
N GLN A 491 1.62 -9.03 -16.66
CA GLN A 491 0.19 -9.30 -16.76
C GLN A 491 -0.43 -9.78 -15.43
N LEU A 492 0.38 -10.11 -14.42
CA LEU A 492 -0.08 -10.71 -13.16
C LEU A 492 0.13 -9.76 -11.97
N TRP A 493 -0.89 -9.63 -11.14
CA TRP A 493 -0.80 -9.04 -9.80
C TRP A 493 -0.95 -10.14 -8.75
N VAL A 494 0.18 -10.65 -8.23
CA VAL A 494 0.22 -11.83 -7.37
C VAL A 494 0.31 -11.43 -5.90
N VAL A 495 -0.70 -11.75 -5.12
CA VAL A 495 -0.82 -11.43 -3.69
C VAL A 495 -0.73 -12.70 -2.85
N GLU A 496 0.14 -12.72 -1.85
CA GLU A 496 0.22 -13.79 -0.84
C GLU A 496 -0.99 -13.74 0.10
N THR A 497 -1.62 -14.90 0.33
CA THR A 497 -2.73 -15.04 1.27
C THR A 497 -2.50 -16.22 2.22
N ASP A 498 -3.02 -16.11 3.45
CA ASP A 498 -2.76 -17.12 4.49
C ASP A 498 -3.62 -18.38 4.31
N ALA A 499 -2.96 -19.50 4.04
CA ALA A 499 -3.61 -20.81 3.93
C ALA A 499 -4.21 -21.33 5.26
N THR A 500 -3.85 -20.75 6.39
CA THR A 500 -4.39 -21.13 7.71
C THR A 500 -5.66 -20.38 8.07
N ASP A 501 -5.97 -19.27 7.37
CA ASP A 501 -7.15 -18.47 7.58
C ASP A 501 -8.29 -18.88 6.62
N ALA A 502 -9.36 -19.48 7.17
CA ALA A 502 -10.54 -19.87 6.41
C ALA A 502 -11.49 -18.70 6.07
N THR A 503 -11.19 -17.49 6.56
CA THR A 503 -12.04 -16.31 6.38
C THR A 503 -11.57 -15.39 5.25
N VAL A 504 -10.47 -15.72 4.57
CA VAL A 504 -9.95 -14.95 3.44
C VAL A 504 -11.00 -14.90 2.32
N ASP A 505 -11.33 -13.69 1.89
CA ASP A 505 -12.21 -13.46 0.74
C ASP A 505 -11.43 -13.51 -0.58
N TYR A 506 -11.67 -14.53 -1.37
CA TYR A 506 -11.04 -14.69 -2.69
C TYR A 506 -11.91 -14.15 -3.84
N SER A 507 -12.99 -13.42 -3.57
CA SER A 507 -13.93 -12.97 -4.62
C SER A 507 -13.28 -12.05 -5.66
N SER A 508 -12.32 -11.22 -5.25
CA SER A 508 -11.59 -10.28 -6.11
C SER A 508 -10.48 -10.91 -6.97
N TYR A 509 -10.06 -12.14 -6.67
CA TYR A 509 -9.02 -12.81 -7.45
C TYR A 509 -9.62 -13.61 -8.61
N GLU A 510 -8.88 -13.72 -9.70
CA GLU A 510 -9.28 -14.46 -10.90
C GLU A 510 -8.79 -15.90 -10.89
N VAL A 511 -7.60 -16.13 -10.36
CA VAL A 511 -6.98 -17.47 -10.22
C VAL A 511 -6.39 -17.60 -8.81
N LEU A 512 -6.45 -18.80 -8.24
CA LEU A 512 -5.79 -19.16 -6.98
C LEU A 512 -4.63 -20.14 -7.26
N VAL A 513 -3.46 -19.88 -6.70
CA VAL A 513 -2.31 -20.80 -6.70
C VAL A 513 -2.14 -21.35 -5.28
N LEU A 514 -2.42 -22.63 -5.09
CA LEU A 514 -2.32 -23.27 -3.78
C LEU A 514 -0.90 -23.81 -3.59
N GLY A 515 -0.12 -23.16 -2.74
CA GLY A 515 1.28 -23.45 -2.48
C GLY A 515 1.50 -24.84 -1.86
N SER A 516 2.71 -25.37 -2.01
CA SER A 516 3.04 -26.72 -1.50
C SER A 516 3.40 -26.74 0.00
N LYS A 517 3.81 -25.60 0.58
CA LYS A 517 4.33 -25.50 1.95
C LYS A 517 3.28 -25.71 3.06
N PRO A 518 2.07 -25.15 3.00
CA PRO A 518 1.10 -25.31 4.09
C PRO A 518 0.70 -26.77 4.31
N ASN A 519 0.36 -27.12 5.55
CA ASN A 519 -0.19 -28.46 5.83
C ASN A 519 -1.50 -28.67 5.06
N SER A 520 -1.71 -29.87 4.47
CA SER A 520 -2.94 -30.19 3.73
C SER A 520 -4.23 -30.15 4.57
N GLY A 521 -4.13 -30.11 5.90
CA GLY A 521 -5.23 -29.91 6.83
C GLY A 521 -5.42 -28.45 7.26
N ALA A 522 -4.71 -27.48 6.66
CA ALA A 522 -4.88 -26.05 6.97
C ALA A 522 -6.34 -25.61 6.69
N ALA A 523 -6.88 -24.76 7.57
CA ALA A 523 -8.30 -24.39 7.55
C ALA A 523 -8.69 -23.65 6.25
N GLY A 524 -7.83 -22.76 5.74
CA GLY A 524 -8.05 -22.07 4.47
C GLY A 524 -8.10 -23.03 3.30
N PHE A 525 -7.20 -24.02 3.24
CA PHE A 525 -7.23 -25.07 2.20
C PHE A 525 -8.50 -25.93 2.25
N ALA A 526 -9.00 -26.24 3.45
CA ALA A 526 -10.25 -26.99 3.57
C ALA A 526 -11.45 -26.21 3.00
N ALA A 527 -11.46 -24.88 3.14
CA ALA A 527 -12.50 -24.01 2.60
C ALA A 527 -12.46 -23.90 1.07
N LEU A 528 -11.34 -24.25 0.42
CA LEU A 528 -11.18 -24.16 -1.04
C LEU A 528 -11.59 -25.42 -1.80
N LYS A 529 -12.01 -26.48 -1.12
CA LYS A 529 -12.52 -27.68 -1.79
C LYS A 529 -13.73 -27.36 -2.66
N GLY A 530 -13.59 -27.46 -4.00
CA GLY A 530 -14.67 -27.15 -4.95
C GLY A 530 -15.05 -25.66 -5.00
N TYR A 531 -14.15 -24.79 -4.59
CA TYR A 531 -14.37 -23.34 -4.62
C TYR A 531 -14.58 -22.83 -6.05
N ASN A 532 -15.42 -21.79 -6.21
CA ASN A 532 -15.84 -21.29 -7.53
C ASN A 532 -14.79 -20.30 -8.12
N LYS A 533 -13.54 -20.73 -8.19
CA LYS A 533 -12.45 -20.02 -8.88
C LYS A 533 -11.51 -21.04 -9.54
N PRO A 534 -10.90 -20.71 -10.69
CA PRO A 534 -9.85 -21.52 -11.27
C PRO A 534 -8.66 -21.66 -10.31
N MET A 535 -8.04 -22.85 -10.27
CA MET A 535 -6.97 -23.13 -9.31
C MET A 535 -5.78 -23.84 -9.95
N VAL A 536 -4.56 -23.41 -9.59
CA VAL A 536 -3.34 -24.21 -9.75
C VAL A 536 -3.00 -24.83 -8.39
N VAL A 537 -2.97 -26.14 -8.29
CA VAL A 537 -2.70 -26.86 -7.04
C VAL A 537 -1.30 -27.46 -7.08
N LEU A 538 -0.40 -26.94 -6.24
CA LEU A 538 0.98 -27.42 -6.14
C LEU A 538 1.15 -28.52 -5.09
N LYS A 539 0.10 -28.87 -4.35
CA LYS A 539 0.14 -29.81 -3.24
C LYS A 539 -0.81 -31.00 -3.45
N PRO A 540 -0.39 -32.09 -4.11
CA PRO A 540 -1.22 -33.29 -4.29
C PRO A 540 -1.77 -33.88 -2.99
N PHE A 541 -1.09 -33.69 -1.86
CA PHE A 541 -1.59 -34.13 -0.54
C PHE A 541 -2.90 -33.48 -0.11
N LEU A 542 -3.36 -32.38 -0.78
CA LEU A 542 -4.71 -31.85 -0.59
C LEU A 542 -5.78 -32.88 -1.04
N PHE A 543 -5.48 -33.71 -2.01
CA PHE A 543 -6.45 -34.66 -2.57
C PHE A 543 -6.59 -35.93 -1.77
N LYS A 544 -5.74 -36.16 -0.75
CA LYS A 544 -5.81 -37.36 0.08
C LYS A 544 -7.13 -37.48 0.87
N ASN A 545 -7.43 -38.69 1.32
CA ASN A 545 -8.66 -39.06 2.04
C ASN A 545 -8.91 -38.22 3.34
N THR A 546 -7.86 -37.77 4.00
CA THR A 546 -7.95 -36.94 5.23
C THR A 546 -8.11 -35.44 4.96
N ALA A 547 -8.15 -35.01 3.70
CA ALA A 547 -8.35 -33.61 3.26
C ALA A 547 -9.53 -33.54 2.26
N TRP A 548 -9.28 -33.37 0.96
CA TRP A 548 -10.36 -33.27 -0.03
C TRP A 548 -11.00 -34.64 -0.41
N ASN A 549 -10.34 -35.74 -0.10
CA ASN A 549 -10.82 -37.11 -0.32
C ASN A 549 -11.06 -37.43 -1.81
N TRP A 550 -10.10 -37.12 -2.68
CA TRP A 550 -10.13 -37.42 -4.12
C TRP A 550 -9.19 -38.54 -4.54
N GLY A 551 -8.28 -38.98 -3.66
CA GLY A 551 -7.35 -40.07 -3.95
C GLY A 551 -6.24 -40.26 -2.93
N THR A 552 -5.14 -40.88 -3.37
CA THR A 552 -3.93 -41.11 -2.57
C THR A 552 -2.73 -40.50 -3.26
N ALA A 553 -1.91 -39.75 -2.51
CA ALA A 553 -0.70 -39.12 -3.01
C ALA A 553 0.56 -39.73 -2.38
N ALA A 554 1.64 -39.76 -3.13
CA ALA A 554 2.94 -40.25 -2.71
C ALA A 554 4.07 -39.34 -3.20
N ASN A 555 5.17 -39.26 -2.44
CA ASN A 555 6.39 -38.57 -2.86
C ASN A 555 7.26 -39.51 -3.70
N THR A 556 7.96 -38.93 -4.67
CA THR A 556 9.02 -39.62 -5.44
C THR A 556 10.32 -38.84 -5.33
N ALA A 557 11.44 -39.45 -5.69
CA ALA A 557 12.74 -38.76 -5.74
C ALA A 557 13.04 -38.16 -7.13
N ASP A 558 12.07 -38.19 -8.03
CA ASP A 558 12.26 -37.71 -9.40
C ASP A 558 12.48 -36.18 -9.43
N LEU A 559 13.42 -35.74 -10.27
CA LEU A 559 13.64 -34.34 -10.59
C LEU A 559 12.83 -33.91 -11.82
N SER A 560 12.43 -34.88 -12.63
CA SER A 560 11.75 -34.69 -13.92
C SER A 560 10.43 -35.42 -13.95
N VAL A 561 9.58 -35.00 -14.86
CA VAL A 561 8.36 -35.70 -15.25
C VAL A 561 8.41 -36.06 -16.72
N THR A 562 7.80 -37.22 -17.07
CA THR A 562 7.52 -37.54 -18.47
C THR A 562 6.22 -36.90 -18.88
N VAL A 563 6.27 -36.03 -19.87
CA VAL A 563 5.13 -35.30 -20.43
C VAL A 563 4.39 -36.20 -21.40
N THR A 564 3.07 -36.39 -21.18
CA THR A 564 2.23 -37.26 -21.99
C THR A 564 1.50 -36.54 -23.14
N ALA A 565 1.37 -35.19 -23.04
CA ALA A 565 0.71 -34.35 -24.01
C ALA A 565 1.54 -33.09 -24.27
N PRO A 566 2.68 -33.15 -24.99
CA PRO A 566 3.62 -32.03 -25.13
C PRO A 566 3.03 -30.82 -25.88
N GLU A 567 1.97 -31.02 -26.67
CA GLU A 567 1.28 -29.94 -27.40
C GLU A 567 0.29 -29.14 -26.49
N HIS A 568 0.09 -29.58 -25.24
CA HIS A 568 -0.81 -28.87 -24.35
C HIS A 568 -0.25 -27.47 -23.99
N PRO A 569 -1.10 -26.40 -23.86
CA PRO A 569 -0.66 -25.04 -23.62
C PRO A 569 0.27 -24.88 -22.38
N LEU A 570 0.13 -25.73 -21.38
CA LEU A 570 0.99 -25.73 -20.20
C LEU A 570 2.48 -25.87 -20.55
N PHE A 571 2.81 -26.58 -21.62
CA PHE A 571 4.20 -26.89 -21.99
C PHE A 571 4.77 -25.96 -23.07
N GLN A 572 4.01 -24.97 -23.48
CA GLN A 572 4.44 -24.02 -24.49
C GLN A 572 5.67 -23.23 -24.03
N GLY A 573 6.72 -23.23 -24.88
CA GLY A 573 7.97 -22.51 -24.61
C GLY A 573 8.89 -23.18 -23.59
N LEU A 574 8.59 -24.39 -23.11
CA LEU A 574 9.45 -25.15 -22.19
C LEU A 574 10.44 -26.04 -22.96
N THR A 575 11.65 -26.14 -22.42
CA THR A 575 12.69 -27.04 -22.95
C THR A 575 12.51 -28.45 -22.39
N MET A 576 12.26 -29.41 -23.28
CA MET A 576 12.12 -30.82 -22.93
C MET A 576 13.14 -31.68 -23.71
N THR A 577 13.60 -32.77 -23.11
CA THR A 577 14.46 -33.74 -23.77
C THR A 577 13.75 -35.11 -23.77
N ASN A 578 13.44 -35.64 -24.94
CA ASN A 578 12.70 -36.91 -25.07
C ASN A 578 11.37 -36.94 -24.28
N ASN A 579 10.62 -35.83 -24.30
CA ASN A 579 9.39 -35.61 -23.51
C ASN A 579 9.62 -35.62 -22.00
N GLU A 580 10.85 -35.52 -21.52
CA GLU A 580 11.13 -35.29 -20.10
C GLU A 580 11.33 -33.82 -19.83
N LEU A 581 10.58 -33.29 -18.84
CA LEU A 581 10.65 -31.95 -18.33
C LEU A 581 11.29 -31.95 -16.94
N THR A 582 12.45 -31.30 -16.80
CA THR A 582 13.14 -31.21 -15.51
C THR A 582 12.55 -30.08 -14.68
N LEU A 583 11.84 -30.42 -13.62
CA LEU A 583 11.17 -29.45 -12.73
C LEU A 583 12.06 -28.95 -11.62
N PHE A 584 13.04 -29.76 -11.14
CA PHE A 584 13.83 -29.44 -9.96
C PHE A 584 15.33 -29.55 -10.23
N SER A 585 16.11 -28.64 -9.67
CA SER A 585 17.58 -28.58 -9.79
C SER A 585 18.30 -29.45 -8.77
N LYS A 586 17.65 -29.87 -7.69
CA LYS A 586 18.26 -30.62 -6.59
C LYS A 586 17.23 -31.49 -5.89
N VAL A 587 17.63 -32.73 -5.56
CA VAL A 587 16.86 -33.61 -4.69
C VAL A 587 17.05 -33.19 -3.25
N ASN A 588 15.96 -32.91 -2.59
CA ASN A 588 15.88 -32.95 -1.14
C ASN A 588 14.91 -34.09 -0.84
N THR A 589 15.35 -35.32 -0.66
CA THR A 589 14.65 -36.58 -0.39
C THR A 589 13.35 -36.84 -1.18
N ASN A 590 12.57 -35.83 -1.56
CA ASN A 590 11.30 -35.91 -2.29
C ASN A 590 11.12 -34.63 -3.13
N ALA A 591 11.20 -34.71 -4.45
CA ALA A 591 11.04 -33.57 -5.33
C ALA A 591 9.65 -33.48 -5.96
N VAL A 592 9.22 -34.55 -6.66
CA VAL A 592 7.87 -34.65 -7.22
C VAL A 592 6.94 -35.34 -6.21
N THR A 593 5.82 -34.73 -5.90
CA THR A 593 4.68 -35.42 -5.25
C THR A 593 3.63 -35.72 -6.31
N ALA A 594 3.12 -36.93 -6.35
CA ALA A 594 2.16 -37.35 -7.36
C ALA A 594 0.99 -38.11 -6.77
N MET A 595 -0.14 -38.13 -7.47
CA MET A 595 -1.27 -38.97 -7.12
C MET A 595 -0.97 -40.43 -7.55
N SER A 596 -0.91 -41.32 -6.60
CA SER A 596 -0.72 -42.76 -6.86
C SER A 596 -2.02 -43.46 -7.20
N GLU A 597 -3.14 -42.93 -6.76
CA GLU A 597 -4.47 -43.51 -6.98
C GLU A 597 -5.55 -42.39 -6.94
N TRP A 598 -6.56 -42.54 -7.79
CA TRP A 598 -7.73 -41.64 -7.83
C TRP A 598 -8.97 -42.40 -7.32
N THR A 599 -9.77 -41.71 -6.50
CA THR A 599 -11.03 -42.24 -5.97
C THR A 599 -12.21 -41.64 -6.74
N ASN A 600 -12.94 -42.47 -7.49
CA ASN A 600 -14.15 -42.05 -8.25
C ASN A 600 -14.00 -40.69 -8.95
N THR A 601 -12.80 -40.41 -9.48
CA THR A 601 -12.49 -39.14 -10.17
C THR A 601 -12.40 -39.41 -11.67
N THR A 602 -13.18 -38.66 -12.46
CA THR A 602 -13.30 -38.89 -13.91
C THR A 602 -13.45 -37.55 -14.64
N GLY A 603 -13.04 -37.51 -15.92
CA GLY A 603 -13.18 -36.33 -16.79
C GLY A 603 -12.04 -35.32 -16.66
N PHE A 604 -10.81 -35.84 -16.42
CA PHE A 604 -9.59 -35.06 -16.37
C PHE A 604 -8.51 -35.68 -17.27
N ASP A 605 -7.54 -34.89 -17.66
CA ASP A 605 -6.43 -35.30 -18.52
C ASP A 605 -5.13 -35.41 -17.73
N VAL A 606 -4.43 -36.55 -17.83
CA VAL A 606 -3.09 -36.73 -17.28
C VAL A 606 -2.07 -36.17 -18.28
N LEU A 607 -1.36 -35.11 -17.87
CA LEU A 607 -0.40 -34.39 -18.72
C LEU A 607 1.06 -34.73 -18.40
N GLY A 608 1.34 -35.28 -17.22
CA GLY A 608 2.69 -35.67 -16.84
C GLY A 608 2.72 -36.69 -15.69
N THR A 609 3.71 -37.59 -15.74
CA THR A 609 3.94 -38.64 -14.77
C THR A 609 5.36 -38.57 -14.22
N PRO A 610 5.63 -38.96 -12.95
CA PRO A 610 7.02 -39.08 -12.48
C PRO A 610 7.77 -40.11 -13.32
N VAL A 611 9.03 -39.86 -13.65
CA VAL A 611 9.85 -40.78 -14.49
C VAL A 611 9.93 -42.19 -13.89
N SER A 612 10.15 -42.30 -12.57
CA SER A 612 10.27 -43.57 -11.87
C SER A 612 8.93 -44.26 -11.59
N GLN A 613 7.80 -43.56 -11.73
CA GLN A 613 6.45 -44.03 -11.41
C GLN A 613 5.46 -43.61 -12.51
N PRO A 614 5.53 -44.22 -13.71
CA PRO A 614 4.75 -43.79 -14.88
C PRO A 614 3.23 -44.04 -14.75
N THR A 615 2.78 -44.74 -13.70
CA THR A 615 1.35 -44.92 -13.39
C THR A 615 0.78 -43.83 -12.46
N TYR A 616 1.65 -42.97 -11.89
CA TYR A 616 1.23 -41.92 -11.01
C TYR A 616 0.95 -40.65 -11.82
N THR A 617 0.12 -39.74 -11.28
CA THR A 617 -0.21 -38.46 -11.90
C THR A 617 0.53 -37.34 -11.20
N ALA A 618 1.48 -36.69 -11.89
CA ALA A 618 2.20 -35.53 -11.39
C ALA A 618 1.64 -34.22 -11.92
N ILE A 619 1.21 -34.20 -13.19
CA ILE A 619 0.59 -33.03 -13.82
C ILE A 619 -0.74 -33.45 -14.43
N ALA A 620 -1.81 -32.74 -14.18
CA ALA A 620 -3.12 -33.00 -14.76
C ALA A 620 -3.94 -31.74 -14.93
N ASP A 621 -4.81 -31.73 -15.93
CA ASP A 621 -5.82 -30.72 -16.19
C ASP A 621 -7.21 -31.27 -15.88
N PHE A 622 -7.95 -30.54 -15.06
CA PHE A 622 -9.32 -30.83 -14.64
C PHE A 622 -10.24 -29.73 -15.16
N PRO A 623 -10.86 -29.90 -16.31
CA PRO A 623 -11.81 -28.92 -16.84
C PRO A 623 -13.04 -28.76 -15.91
N ALA A 624 -13.71 -27.64 -16.02
CA ALA A 624 -15.00 -27.44 -15.35
C ALA A 624 -15.96 -28.57 -15.71
N GLY A 625 -16.68 -29.12 -14.73
CA GLY A 625 -17.54 -30.30 -14.89
C GLY A 625 -16.87 -31.61 -14.46
N THR A 626 -15.56 -31.66 -14.21
CA THR A 626 -14.87 -32.82 -13.66
C THR A 626 -15.49 -33.26 -12.33
N ASN A 627 -15.76 -34.53 -12.20
CA ASN A 627 -16.28 -35.14 -10.96
C ASN A 627 -15.13 -35.71 -10.14
N CYS A 628 -14.81 -35.11 -9.02
CA CYS A 628 -13.80 -35.52 -8.07
C CYS A 628 -14.45 -36.18 -6.84
N ASN A 629 -14.71 -37.46 -6.88
CA ASN A 629 -15.35 -38.25 -5.82
C ASN A 629 -16.63 -37.56 -5.27
N GLY A 630 -17.54 -37.21 -6.18
CA GLY A 630 -18.82 -36.52 -5.84
C GLY A 630 -18.75 -35.02 -5.72
N THR A 631 -17.56 -34.39 -5.79
CA THR A 631 -17.40 -32.95 -5.92
C THR A 631 -17.28 -32.60 -7.41
N VAL A 632 -18.27 -31.93 -7.99
CA VAL A 632 -18.22 -31.47 -9.37
C VAL A 632 -17.57 -30.07 -9.40
N LEU A 633 -16.47 -29.95 -10.14
CA LEU A 633 -15.76 -28.67 -10.26
C LEU A 633 -16.60 -27.68 -11.09
N THR A 634 -16.78 -26.48 -10.57
CA THR A 634 -17.46 -25.38 -11.29
C THR A 634 -16.49 -24.57 -12.16
N GLN A 635 -15.20 -24.67 -11.87
CA GLN A 635 -14.10 -24.01 -12.59
C GLN A 635 -12.97 -25.02 -12.84
N SER A 636 -12.11 -24.72 -13.81
CA SER A 636 -10.96 -25.58 -14.13
C SER A 636 -9.90 -25.57 -13.02
N LEU A 637 -9.19 -26.70 -12.89
CA LEU A 637 -8.11 -26.87 -11.94
C LEU A 637 -6.92 -27.53 -12.63
N VAL A 638 -5.72 -27.02 -12.42
CA VAL A 638 -4.46 -27.64 -12.87
C VAL A 638 -3.69 -28.17 -11.65
N LEU A 639 -3.33 -29.45 -11.68
CA LEU A 639 -2.43 -30.06 -10.70
C LEU A 639 -1.00 -30.02 -11.23
N ILE A 640 -0.05 -29.54 -10.41
CA ILE A 640 1.40 -29.67 -10.64
C ILE A 640 2.04 -30.13 -9.32
N GLY A 641 2.52 -31.35 -9.31
CA GLY A 641 2.96 -32.04 -8.10
C GLY A 641 4.31 -31.61 -7.58
N VAL A 642 4.33 -30.74 -6.57
CA VAL A 642 5.52 -30.23 -5.90
C VAL A 642 5.53 -30.67 -4.43
N SER A 643 6.66 -31.19 -3.92
CA SER A 643 6.78 -31.45 -2.48
C SER A 643 7.02 -30.15 -1.70
N GLU A 644 6.67 -30.14 -0.42
CA GLU A 644 6.74 -28.94 0.44
C GLU A 644 8.15 -28.36 0.61
N TYR A 645 9.20 -29.15 0.33
CA TYR A 645 10.60 -28.71 0.43
C TYR A 645 11.23 -28.42 -0.93
N SER A 646 10.53 -28.64 -2.02
CA SER A 646 11.09 -28.58 -3.37
C SER A 646 10.75 -27.30 -4.12
N THR A 647 9.81 -26.47 -3.65
CA THR A 647 9.45 -25.21 -4.29
C THR A 647 10.65 -24.28 -4.44
N ALA A 648 11.53 -24.22 -3.42
CA ALA A 648 12.78 -23.45 -3.47
C ALA A 648 13.79 -23.95 -4.51
N HIS A 649 13.63 -25.15 -5.02
CA HIS A 649 14.56 -25.80 -5.98
C HIS A 649 13.96 -25.98 -7.38
N LEU A 650 12.83 -25.33 -7.67
CA LEU A 650 12.27 -25.31 -9.01
C LEU A 650 13.30 -24.75 -10.02
N THR A 651 13.44 -25.44 -11.14
CA THR A 651 14.19 -24.92 -12.29
C THR A 651 13.46 -23.71 -12.91
N GLN A 652 14.06 -23.06 -13.87
CA GLN A 652 13.37 -22.02 -14.63
C GLN A 652 12.16 -22.61 -15.38
N GLU A 653 12.31 -23.81 -15.97
CA GLU A 653 11.21 -24.52 -16.63
C GLU A 653 10.10 -24.93 -15.63
N GLY A 654 10.46 -25.32 -14.41
CA GLY A 654 9.48 -25.67 -13.38
C GLY A 654 8.66 -24.46 -12.94
N LYS A 655 9.28 -23.28 -12.78
CA LYS A 655 8.59 -22.03 -12.48
C LYS A 655 7.72 -21.58 -13.65
N GLN A 656 8.28 -21.66 -14.87
CA GLN A 656 7.57 -21.28 -16.10
C GLN A 656 6.36 -22.19 -16.36
N LEU A 657 6.40 -23.48 -16.04
CA LEU A 657 5.26 -24.38 -16.10
C LEU A 657 4.11 -23.90 -15.19
N ILE A 658 4.43 -23.47 -13.98
CA ILE A 658 3.43 -22.95 -13.03
C ILE A 658 2.85 -21.63 -13.53
N GLU A 659 3.67 -20.73 -14.06
CA GLU A 659 3.21 -19.51 -14.70
C GLU A 659 2.32 -19.79 -15.91
N ASN A 660 2.71 -20.74 -16.79
CA ASN A 660 1.87 -21.17 -17.91
C ASN A 660 0.51 -21.68 -17.44
N ALA A 661 0.45 -22.40 -16.32
CA ALA A 661 -0.81 -22.89 -15.76
C ALA A 661 -1.72 -21.72 -15.28
N VAL A 662 -1.14 -20.70 -14.69
CA VAL A 662 -1.89 -19.49 -14.31
C VAL A 662 -2.43 -18.77 -15.56
N LEU A 663 -1.58 -18.54 -16.58
CA LEU A 663 -1.99 -17.89 -17.84
C LEU A 663 -3.04 -18.71 -18.59
N TYR A 664 -2.88 -20.02 -18.65
CA TYR A 664 -3.85 -20.95 -19.24
C TYR A 664 -5.24 -20.84 -18.58
N LEU A 665 -5.30 -20.80 -17.26
CA LEU A 665 -6.55 -20.65 -16.51
C LEU A 665 -7.18 -19.27 -16.64
N LEU A 666 -6.38 -18.24 -16.95
CA LEU A 666 -6.83 -16.90 -17.29
C LEU A 666 -7.29 -16.75 -18.74
N GLY A 667 -7.07 -17.76 -19.58
CA GLY A 667 -7.36 -17.71 -21.01
C GLY A 667 -6.41 -16.82 -21.80
N ILE A 668 -5.19 -16.60 -21.29
CA ILE A 668 -4.16 -15.78 -21.92
C ILE A 668 -3.28 -16.70 -22.79
N GLU A 669 -3.30 -16.47 -24.11
CA GLU A 669 -2.42 -17.19 -25.04
C GLU A 669 -1.01 -16.55 -25.00
N LYS A 670 0.03 -17.36 -24.84
CA LYS A 670 1.41 -16.89 -25.06
C LYS A 670 1.62 -16.66 -26.57
N PRO A 671 2.29 -15.57 -26.97
CA PRO A 671 2.69 -15.40 -28.34
C PRO A 671 3.54 -16.60 -28.78
N THR A 672 3.13 -17.31 -29.82
CA THR A 672 3.93 -18.36 -30.43
C THR A 672 5.15 -17.70 -31.06
N GLY A 673 6.36 -18.02 -30.61
CA GLY A 673 7.65 -17.36 -30.88
C GLY A 673 8.12 -17.28 -32.34
N ILE A 674 7.22 -17.15 -33.31
CA ILE A 674 7.52 -16.87 -34.71
C ILE A 674 7.25 -15.38 -35.03
N ASP A 675 6.42 -14.68 -34.23
CA ASP A 675 6.12 -13.26 -34.47
C ASP A 675 7.12 -12.29 -33.76
N GLU A 676 7.93 -12.75 -32.83
CA GLU A 676 8.95 -11.90 -32.18
C GLU A 676 10.14 -11.53 -33.08
N VAL A 677 10.43 -12.31 -34.12
CA VAL A 677 11.59 -12.03 -35.02
C VAL A 677 11.28 -10.91 -36.04
N VAL A 678 10.01 -10.59 -36.28
CA VAL A 678 9.62 -9.57 -37.27
C VAL A 678 9.34 -8.21 -36.60
N ASN A 679 8.98 -8.16 -35.32
CA ASN A 679 8.65 -6.92 -34.62
C ASN A 679 9.77 -6.32 -33.78
N SER A 680 10.93 -6.98 -33.66
CA SER A 680 12.08 -6.47 -32.88
C SER A 680 12.85 -5.31 -33.56
N ARG A 681 12.39 -4.81 -34.69
CA ARG A 681 13.03 -3.69 -35.41
C ARG A 681 12.28 -2.35 -35.40
N SER A 682 11.16 -2.22 -34.70
CA SER A 682 10.49 -0.92 -34.57
C SER A 682 9.56 -0.81 -33.35
N ALA A 683 9.91 -1.38 -32.23
CA ALA A 683 9.11 -1.18 -31.01
C ALA A 683 9.46 0.17 -30.39
N ASN A 684 8.63 1.16 -30.56
CA ASN A 684 8.63 2.37 -29.74
C ASN A 684 8.30 1.95 -28.31
N ARG A 685 9.31 1.87 -27.46
CA ARG A 685 9.11 1.59 -26.03
C ARG A 685 8.75 2.87 -25.32
N LYS A 686 7.60 2.89 -24.63
CA LYS A 686 7.22 3.99 -23.75
C LYS A 686 7.55 3.58 -22.32
N PHE A 687 8.25 4.43 -21.60
CA PHE A 687 8.57 4.20 -20.19
C PHE A 687 8.58 5.52 -19.43
N LEU A 688 8.35 5.43 -18.12
CA LEU A 688 8.47 6.56 -17.21
C LEU A 688 9.86 6.52 -16.55
N ARG A 689 10.55 7.66 -16.58
CA ARG A 689 11.80 7.86 -15.86
C ARG A 689 11.67 9.16 -15.07
N ASN A 690 11.79 9.07 -13.75
CA ASN A 690 11.58 10.21 -12.83
C ASN A 690 10.22 10.91 -13.09
N GLY A 691 9.13 10.12 -13.16
CA GLY A 691 7.79 10.64 -13.42
C GLY A 691 7.56 11.26 -14.82
N ARG A 692 8.55 11.21 -15.73
CA ARG A 692 8.43 11.73 -17.09
C ARG A 692 8.30 10.61 -18.10
N LEU A 693 7.38 10.79 -19.04
CA LEU A 693 7.20 9.86 -20.16
C LEU A 693 8.33 10.02 -21.17
N TYR A 694 9.00 8.92 -21.46
CA TYR A 694 10.00 8.80 -22.53
C TYR A 694 9.53 7.79 -23.57
N ILE A 695 9.96 8.03 -24.80
CA ILE A 695 9.74 7.12 -25.93
C ILE A 695 11.11 6.73 -26.46
N GLU A 696 11.42 5.46 -26.39
CA GLU A 696 12.61 4.90 -27.03
C GLU A 696 12.22 4.39 -28.42
N THR A 697 12.93 4.86 -29.43
CA THR A 697 12.77 4.42 -30.83
C THR A 697 14.14 4.34 -31.48
N ASP A 698 14.41 3.23 -32.16
CA ASP A 698 15.68 2.97 -32.86
C ASP A 698 16.95 3.20 -32.00
N GLY A 699 16.88 2.84 -30.69
CA GLY A 699 17.98 3.00 -29.75
C GLY A 699 18.23 4.46 -29.30
N ALA A 700 17.32 5.36 -29.59
CA ALA A 700 17.34 6.74 -29.11
C ALA A 700 16.13 7.01 -28.20
N VAL A 701 16.36 7.70 -27.09
CA VAL A 701 15.35 8.08 -26.12
C VAL A 701 14.91 9.52 -26.35
N TYR A 702 13.61 9.74 -26.34
CA TYR A 702 12.98 11.06 -26.53
C TYR A 702 12.03 11.33 -25.35
N ASP A 703 11.96 12.57 -24.90
CA ASP A 703 10.92 12.99 -23.97
C ASP A 703 9.54 13.15 -24.65
N ALA A 704 8.48 13.37 -23.86
CA ALA A 704 7.11 13.52 -24.38
C ALA A 704 6.93 14.69 -25.36
N THR A 705 7.92 15.60 -25.46
CA THR A 705 7.92 16.73 -26.42
C THR A 705 8.67 16.38 -27.72
N GLY A 706 9.24 15.17 -27.81
CA GLY A 706 10.04 14.71 -28.97
C GLY A 706 11.51 15.16 -28.91
N ARG A 707 12.00 15.66 -27.78
CA ARG A 707 13.39 16.04 -27.60
C ARG A 707 14.23 14.81 -27.24
N ARG A 708 15.29 14.55 -27.98
CA ARG A 708 16.24 13.47 -27.71
C ARG A 708 17.00 13.73 -26.41
N GLN A 709 17.10 12.71 -25.57
CA GLN A 709 17.81 12.73 -24.27
C GLN A 709 19.18 12.06 -24.38
#